data_6ec666825296dcb636cd8c5376de0947
#
_entry.id   6ec666825296dcb636cd8c5376de0947
#
_cell.length_a   1.000
_cell.length_b   1.000
_cell.length_c   1.000
_cell.angle_alpha   90.00
_cell.angle_beta   90.00
_cell.angle_gamma   90.00
#
_symmetry.space_group_name_H-M   'P 1'
#
loop_
_entity.id
_entity.type
_entity.pdbx_description
1 polymer ?
#
loop_
_entity_poly.entity_id
_entity_poly.type
_entity_poly.pdbx_seq_one_letter_code
_entity_poly.pdbx_strand_id
1 'polypeptide(L)'
;MKSTSKHRTLKKVFLNVTACLTALVVTGSIIANECEVQLNSFLGTSSTKIVTNLPDGVTEEGYVRYYDSKYSTLAELKAAGNAKVREVEGEGIVLMKNENSVLPLAAGAKVSLVGVTAMDPVYGGTGSGAVDADGAPNYLDVLTGAGFDVVDKPLLNWYVSEEKKRNGHEIGEVKWKQVKKNHDDTLGQGEDVVYVIGRVGGEGNDVGAGIEDTFDESGDYLHLNENELSVLEGLKGMKDDGNIRSITVIVNSANPVSMAFADEEDYGVDAVLWVGSVGQTGLYAVGDVLSGAVNPSGSLPDTWWKDNQLDPVQNNFGVYTYEGQEKYTYPANANSYNHYVVYQEGVYLGYKYTETRYEDVVLGTPNAGNFQYNNVVAYPFGYGLSYTNFTFSDMQVQKVGEGLKTEYQLTVTVTNTGDKAGKKAVQVYAQKPYTDYDVQNHIEKPAVEFVGFSKTKLLQPGESETVTVSVPEYFLTSYDAYNTGVYILEEGAHYLTIADDAHAAANNILTVKGKTTADGMTADGDASMVYTATYSFDATTYAKAYGTGNDVTSLFAAADVNRYEGSGDNTVTYYSRSNWEGTVTPGAVKLAMTQQLFDDTVLTDSDLPSADGYEWPVFGKQADLQLINMRGIDADDPQWETFMDQLTFDQLAKICANGLRMTIAINEIGKPETVDHNGPSGVTQKYSVGSNGYAVQTNDPDKNMKGTCYPCNGIIAATMNSQLVQEVGELIGEDAMWAGYAGLYGTGLNIHRSPYSGRVFEYYSEDGILTGLIDARETVGIQSKGVYVYNKHFVLNDQENNRAGIGTWCNEQALREIYLRAFELPIIQADAQCVMTAFNRLGAIWAGAYTELLTDWLRGEAGMSGFAVTDMYDGTYMVKVNEIVAGNDLPDNFVGEDISELKDYGPDGAKANPMVAQALRTSAKRVLNTVVNSRGMDGISQYTRVVREATWWQLTLNIAQWALGALTAVAFVLVVLDGKKKGAKK
;
A
#
# COMPACT_ATOMS: atom_id res chain seq x y z
N MET A 1 -54.84 -31.06 -44.98
CA MET A 1 -54.02 -31.75 -43.98
C MET A 1 -52.63 -31.14 -43.77
N LYS A 2 -51.97 -30.44 -44.72
CA LYS A 2 -50.64 -29.78 -44.50
C LYS A 2 -50.69 -28.59 -43.61
N SER A 3 -51.77 -27.76 -43.51
CA SER A 3 -51.89 -26.56 -42.69
C SER A 3 -51.96 -26.85 -41.16
N THR A 4 -52.70 -27.93 -40.77
CA THR A 4 -52.86 -28.27 -39.34
C THR A 4 -51.62 -28.89 -38.70
N SER A 5 -50.76 -29.54 -39.50
CA SER A 5 -49.50 -30.14 -39.07
C SER A 5 -48.49 -29.01 -38.74
N LYS A 6 -48.42 -27.98 -39.59
CA LYS A 6 -47.49 -26.82 -39.43
C LYS A 6 -47.82 -25.99 -38.17
N HIS A 7 -49.10 -25.78 -37.83
CA HIS A 7 -49.54 -25.05 -36.63
C HIS A 7 -49.18 -25.78 -35.32
N ARG A 8 -49.23 -27.11 -35.30
CA ARG A 8 -48.90 -27.95 -34.15
C ARG A 8 -47.38 -27.96 -33.90
N THR A 9 -46.59 -28.01 -34.97
CA THR A 9 -45.14 -27.92 -34.88
C THR A 9 -44.73 -26.58 -34.34
N LEU A 10 -45.36 -25.48 -34.81
CA LEU A 10 -45.10 -24.13 -34.29
C LEU A 10 -45.40 -23.98 -32.77
N LYS A 11 -46.53 -24.58 -32.30
CA LYS A 11 -46.88 -24.53 -30.86
C LYS A 11 -45.90 -25.34 -30.00
N LYS A 12 -45.40 -26.49 -30.49
CA LYS A 12 -44.36 -27.26 -29.80
C LYS A 12 -43.03 -26.52 -29.77
N VAL A 13 -42.66 -25.88 -30.89
CA VAL A 13 -41.46 -25.06 -30.97
C VAL A 13 -41.57 -23.87 -29.99
N PHE A 14 -42.73 -23.19 -29.98
CA PHE A 14 -42.97 -22.10 -29.03
C PHE A 14 -42.89 -22.55 -27.57
N LEU A 15 -43.50 -23.72 -27.22
CA LEU A 15 -43.37 -24.29 -25.86
C LEU A 15 -41.93 -24.59 -25.50
N ASN A 16 -41.17 -25.23 -26.40
CA ASN A 16 -39.77 -25.57 -26.13
C ASN A 16 -38.92 -24.30 -25.96
N VAL A 17 -39.10 -23.29 -26.82
CA VAL A 17 -38.37 -22.00 -26.73
C VAL A 17 -38.72 -21.29 -25.43
N THR A 18 -40.01 -21.17 -25.08
CA THR A 18 -40.40 -20.50 -23.82
C THR A 18 -39.90 -21.26 -22.59
N ALA A 19 -39.95 -22.61 -22.61
CA ALA A 19 -39.42 -23.44 -21.50
C ALA A 19 -37.90 -23.30 -21.36
N CYS A 20 -37.15 -23.30 -22.46
CA CYS A 20 -35.69 -23.05 -22.42
C CYS A 20 -35.38 -21.65 -21.91
N LEU A 21 -36.10 -20.61 -22.37
CA LEU A 21 -35.90 -19.24 -21.88
C LEU A 21 -36.26 -19.12 -20.40
N THR A 22 -37.35 -19.75 -19.96
CA THR A 22 -37.71 -19.79 -18.54
C THR A 22 -36.60 -20.43 -17.71
N ALA A 23 -36.08 -21.57 -18.14
CA ALA A 23 -35.00 -22.27 -17.46
C ALA A 23 -33.72 -21.39 -17.37
N LEU A 24 -33.34 -20.73 -18.47
CA LEU A 24 -32.19 -19.84 -18.52
C LEU A 24 -32.36 -18.64 -17.57
N VAL A 25 -33.53 -18.00 -17.56
CA VAL A 25 -33.78 -16.84 -16.68
C VAL A 25 -33.84 -17.28 -15.22
N VAL A 26 -34.44 -18.44 -14.90
CA VAL A 26 -34.46 -18.97 -13.54
C VAL A 26 -33.04 -19.29 -13.05
N THR A 27 -32.26 -20.01 -13.86
CA THR A 27 -30.86 -20.31 -13.51
C THR A 27 -30.02 -19.02 -13.37
N GLY A 28 -30.18 -18.10 -14.32
CA GLY A 28 -29.48 -16.81 -14.26
C GLY A 28 -29.90 -15.98 -13.03
N SER A 29 -31.17 -16.05 -12.62
CA SER A 29 -31.64 -15.38 -11.41
C SER A 29 -31.10 -16.01 -10.13
N ILE A 30 -30.97 -17.34 -10.09
CA ILE A 30 -30.35 -18.03 -8.94
C ILE A 30 -28.91 -17.55 -8.81
N ILE A 31 -28.13 -17.65 -9.89
CA ILE A 31 -26.73 -17.20 -9.90
C ILE A 31 -26.62 -15.70 -9.51
N ALA A 32 -27.48 -14.85 -10.08
CA ALA A 32 -27.47 -13.43 -9.76
C ALA A 32 -27.82 -13.14 -8.29
N ASN A 33 -28.74 -13.90 -7.67
CA ASN A 33 -29.03 -13.73 -6.25
C ASN A 33 -27.94 -14.32 -5.34
N GLU A 34 -27.26 -15.37 -5.72
CA GLU A 34 -26.07 -15.87 -5.02
C GLU A 34 -24.90 -14.88 -5.08
N CYS A 35 -24.84 -14.06 -6.14
CA CYS A 35 -23.87 -12.99 -6.32
C CYS A 35 -24.48 -11.60 -6.00
N GLU A 36 -25.50 -11.53 -5.15
CA GLU A 36 -26.26 -10.28 -4.86
C GLU A 36 -25.34 -9.14 -4.45
N VAL A 37 -24.41 -9.42 -3.56
CA VAL A 37 -23.47 -8.46 -2.98
C VAL A 37 -22.59 -7.84 -4.07
N GLN A 38 -21.99 -8.69 -4.90
CA GLN A 38 -21.10 -8.26 -5.98
C GLN A 38 -21.87 -7.46 -7.04
N LEU A 39 -23.08 -7.92 -7.38
CA LEU A 39 -23.95 -7.21 -8.31
C LEU A 39 -24.39 -5.86 -7.73
N ASN A 40 -24.73 -5.81 -6.45
CA ASN A 40 -25.10 -4.57 -5.79
C ASN A 40 -23.91 -3.58 -5.74
N SER A 41 -22.73 -4.06 -5.37
CA SER A 41 -21.50 -3.27 -5.40
C SER A 41 -21.16 -2.78 -6.82
N PHE A 42 -21.22 -3.67 -7.81
CA PHE A 42 -20.93 -3.32 -9.21
C PHE A 42 -21.99 -2.38 -9.81
N LEU A 43 -23.28 -2.59 -9.49
CA LEU A 43 -24.41 -1.78 -9.98
C LEU A 43 -24.71 -0.56 -9.09
N GLY A 44 -24.01 -0.41 -7.92
CA GLY A 44 -24.23 0.62 -6.89
C GLY A 44 -25.66 0.64 -6.39
N THR A 45 -26.19 -0.55 -6.18
CA THR A 45 -27.51 -0.74 -5.57
C THR A 45 -27.34 -1.33 -4.18
N SER A 46 -28.29 -1.10 -3.29
CA SER A 46 -28.36 -1.77 -1.99
C SER A 46 -29.70 -2.46 -1.87
N SER A 47 -29.67 -3.70 -1.36
CA SER A 47 -30.89 -4.43 -0.97
C SER A 47 -31.41 -4.04 0.40
N THR A 48 -30.73 -3.11 1.07
CA THR A 48 -31.13 -2.60 2.39
C THR A 48 -31.68 -1.18 2.30
N LYS A 49 -32.72 -0.89 3.13
CA LYS A 49 -33.32 0.41 3.25
C LYS A 49 -33.46 0.78 4.71
N ILE A 50 -33.09 2.00 5.05
CA ILE A 50 -33.30 2.55 6.38
C ILE A 50 -34.74 3.11 6.43
N VAL A 51 -35.52 2.64 7.38
CA VAL A 51 -36.89 3.11 7.65
C VAL A 51 -36.94 3.68 9.05
N THR A 52 -37.32 4.95 9.16
CA THR A 52 -37.46 5.64 10.44
C THR A 52 -38.91 5.51 10.94
N ASN A 53 -39.08 4.96 12.13
CA ASN A 53 -40.35 4.84 12.83
C ASN A 53 -40.29 5.69 14.10
N LEU A 54 -40.63 6.95 14.03
CA LEU A 54 -40.66 7.84 15.17
C LEU A 54 -41.89 7.53 16.05
N PRO A 55 -41.74 7.44 17.36
CA PRO A 55 -42.88 7.43 18.31
C PRO A 55 -43.68 8.71 18.18
N ASP A 56 -44.98 8.63 18.51
CA ASP A 56 -45.87 9.81 18.54
C ASP A 56 -45.28 10.92 19.42
N GLY A 57 -45.05 12.12 18.83
CA GLY A 57 -44.52 13.26 19.54
C GLY A 57 -43.00 13.42 19.51
N VAL A 58 -42.28 12.48 18.90
CA VAL A 58 -40.83 12.62 18.63
C VAL A 58 -40.63 13.14 17.22
N THR A 59 -39.94 14.24 17.10
CA THR A 59 -39.50 14.78 15.80
C THR A 59 -38.00 14.59 15.68
N GLU A 60 -37.52 13.78 14.72
CA GLU A 60 -36.14 13.85 14.28
C GLU A 60 -36.05 14.97 13.22
N GLU A 61 -35.26 16.00 13.50
CA GLU A 61 -34.94 17.01 12.50
C GLU A 61 -33.87 16.43 11.57
N GLY A 62 -34.30 15.79 10.48
CA GLY A 62 -33.46 15.40 9.40
C GLY A 62 -32.77 14.04 9.55
N TYR A 63 -31.86 13.77 8.62
CA TYR A 63 -31.03 12.58 8.54
C TYR A 63 -29.92 12.67 9.61
N VAL A 64 -29.77 11.65 10.45
CA VAL A 64 -28.74 11.62 11.50
C VAL A 64 -27.38 11.42 10.83
N ARG A 65 -26.47 12.37 10.99
CA ARG A 65 -25.08 12.27 10.55
C ARG A 65 -24.16 12.24 11.75
N TYR A 66 -23.19 11.34 11.72
CA TYR A 66 -22.14 11.25 12.74
C TYR A 66 -20.86 11.94 12.27
N TYR A 67 -20.74 12.12 10.97
CA TYR A 67 -19.60 12.77 10.31
C TYR A 67 -20.08 13.74 9.24
N ASP A 68 -19.59 14.97 9.27
CA ASP A 68 -19.98 16.04 8.36
C ASP A 68 -18.90 16.32 7.32
N SER A 69 -19.35 16.57 6.07
CA SER A 69 -18.46 17.07 5.03
C SER A 69 -18.13 18.55 5.22
N LYS A 70 -16.90 18.93 4.91
CA LYS A 70 -16.45 20.32 4.85
C LYS A 70 -16.98 21.05 3.59
N TYR A 71 -17.42 20.28 2.58
CA TYR A 71 -17.79 20.80 1.24
C TYR A 71 -19.30 20.72 1.02
N SER A 72 -19.84 21.76 0.38
CA SER A 72 -21.27 21.84 0.07
C SER A 72 -21.60 21.26 -1.28
N THR A 73 -20.62 21.13 -2.17
CA THR A 73 -20.77 20.61 -3.53
C THR A 73 -19.59 19.74 -3.95
N LEU A 74 -19.83 18.80 -4.85
CA LEU A 74 -18.77 18.00 -5.48
C LEU A 74 -17.73 18.84 -6.20
N ALA A 75 -18.14 19.94 -6.81
CA ALA A 75 -17.22 20.83 -7.51
C ALA A 75 -16.23 21.49 -6.55
N GLU A 76 -16.67 21.88 -5.35
CA GLU A 76 -15.79 22.40 -4.30
C GLU A 76 -14.81 21.33 -3.81
N LEU A 77 -15.30 20.11 -3.54
CA LEU A 77 -14.45 18.98 -3.13
C LEU A 77 -13.40 18.68 -4.20
N LYS A 78 -13.80 18.55 -5.47
CA LYS A 78 -12.88 18.26 -6.57
C LYS A 78 -11.84 19.37 -6.78
N ALA A 79 -12.24 20.62 -6.64
CA ALA A 79 -11.31 21.75 -6.73
C ALA A 79 -10.28 21.71 -5.58
N ALA A 80 -10.71 21.40 -4.35
CA ALA A 80 -9.82 21.24 -3.21
C ALA A 80 -8.87 20.05 -3.38
N GLY A 81 -9.38 18.89 -3.83
CA GLY A 81 -8.56 17.70 -4.12
C GLY A 81 -7.50 17.99 -5.18
N ASN A 82 -7.88 18.56 -6.31
CA ASN A 82 -6.95 18.93 -7.39
C ASN A 82 -5.86 19.92 -6.93
N ALA A 83 -6.23 20.90 -6.09
CA ALA A 83 -5.28 21.83 -5.52
C ALA A 83 -4.30 21.13 -4.57
N LYS A 84 -4.81 20.18 -3.76
CA LYS A 84 -3.99 19.40 -2.84
C LYS A 84 -3.03 18.47 -3.56
N VAL A 85 -3.45 17.81 -4.63
CA VAL A 85 -2.57 16.99 -5.49
C VAL A 85 -1.39 17.82 -6.01
N ARG A 86 -1.66 19.04 -6.51
CA ARG A 86 -0.60 19.97 -6.98
C ARG A 86 0.33 20.40 -5.84
N GLU A 87 -0.21 20.65 -4.64
CA GLU A 87 0.57 21.05 -3.47
C GLU A 87 1.50 19.92 -3.01
N VAL A 88 0.95 18.70 -2.85
CA VAL A 88 1.71 17.50 -2.43
C VAL A 88 2.80 17.17 -3.42
N GLU A 89 2.47 17.16 -4.72
CA GLU A 89 3.45 16.92 -5.77
C GLU A 89 4.56 17.97 -5.72
N GLY A 90 4.22 19.27 -5.62
CA GLY A 90 5.21 20.34 -5.58
C GLY A 90 6.13 20.28 -4.35
N GLU A 91 5.65 19.79 -3.21
CA GLU A 91 6.45 19.62 -2.00
C GLU A 91 7.21 18.29 -1.98
N GLY A 92 6.71 17.26 -2.70
CA GLY A 92 7.30 15.93 -2.77
C GLY A 92 8.32 15.74 -3.91
N ILE A 93 8.28 16.56 -4.97
CA ILE A 93 9.30 16.53 -6.04
C ILE A 93 10.69 16.68 -5.42
N VAL A 94 11.61 15.79 -5.81
CA VAL A 94 13.00 15.83 -5.34
C VAL A 94 13.91 16.34 -6.44
N LEU A 95 14.61 17.44 -6.17
CA LEU A 95 15.72 17.91 -6.99
C LEU A 95 16.97 17.10 -6.63
N MET A 96 17.35 16.19 -7.53
CA MET A 96 18.47 15.24 -7.29
C MET A 96 19.80 15.83 -7.75
N LYS A 97 19.81 16.61 -8.85
CA LYS A 97 21.01 17.24 -9.41
C LYS A 97 20.66 18.62 -9.95
N ASN A 98 21.54 19.62 -9.78
CA ASN A 98 21.38 20.96 -10.35
C ASN A 98 22.74 21.65 -10.54
N GLU A 99 23.52 21.18 -11.50
CA GLU A 99 24.83 21.76 -11.81
C GLU A 99 24.68 23.16 -12.40
N ASN A 100 25.61 24.03 -12.02
CA ASN A 100 25.63 25.43 -12.48
C ASN A 100 24.31 26.20 -12.26
N SER A 101 23.44 25.70 -11.39
CA SER A 101 22.13 26.30 -11.10
C SER A 101 21.30 26.53 -12.36
N VAL A 102 21.23 25.52 -13.25
CA VAL A 102 20.45 25.60 -14.50
C VAL A 102 18.95 25.67 -14.19
N LEU A 103 18.52 25.13 -13.07
CA LEU A 103 17.18 25.28 -12.53
C LEU A 103 17.16 26.31 -11.36
N PRO A 104 16.07 27.10 -11.21
CA PRO A 104 14.91 27.19 -12.07
C PRO A 104 15.23 27.85 -13.41
N LEU A 105 14.49 27.46 -14.46
CA LEU A 105 14.62 28.04 -15.78
C LEU A 105 14.19 29.51 -15.79
N ALA A 106 14.81 30.32 -16.65
CA ALA A 106 14.45 31.72 -16.79
C ALA A 106 13.00 31.91 -17.25
N ALA A 107 12.33 32.93 -16.75
CA ALA A 107 10.96 33.26 -17.18
C ALA A 107 10.91 33.47 -18.71
N GLY A 108 9.99 32.77 -19.38
CA GLY A 108 9.83 32.79 -20.83
C GLY A 108 10.99 32.11 -21.60
N ALA A 109 11.76 31.26 -20.93
CA ALA A 109 12.81 30.50 -21.60
C ALA A 109 12.24 29.65 -22.75
N LYS A 110 13.03 29.51 -23.81
CA LYS A 110 12.76 28.53 -24.85
C LYS A 110 13.08 27.14 -24.31
N VAL A 111 12.15 26.20 -24.42
CA VAL A 111 12.28 24.83 -23.94
C VAL A 111 11.94 23.84 -25.04
N SER A 112 12.84 22.89 -25.29
CA SER A 112 12.54 21.70 -26.09
C SER A 112 12.18 20.54 -25.19
N LEU A 113 11.00 19.95 -25.41
CA LEU A 113 10.57 18.72 -24.75
C LEU A 113 10.97 17.51 -25.59
N VAL A 114 11.64 16.54 -24.96
CA VAL A 114 12.10 15.31 -25.61
C VAL A 114 11.61 14.11 -24.81
N GLY A 115 11.41 12.99 -25.49
CA GLY A 115 10.94 11.73 -24.90
C GLY A 115 9.45 11.46 -25.12
N VAL A 116 9.11 10.20 -25.37
CA VAL A 116 7.71 9.76 -25.54
C VAL A 116 6.89 10.06 -24.27
N THR A 117 7.50 9.88 -23.11
CA THR A 117 6.85 10.16 -21.80
C THR A 117 6.45 11.63 -21.64
N ALA A 118 7.08 12.57 -22.33
CA ALA A 118 6.66 13.97 -22.28
C ALA A 118 5.21 14.18 -22.79
N MET A 119 4.74 13.33 -23.70
CA MET A 119 3.40 13.38 -24.27
C MET A 119 2.46 12.27 -23.74
N ASP A 120 3.01 11.27 -23.05
CA ASP A 120 2.31 10.16 -22.41
C ASP A 120 2.86 9.94 -21.00
N PRO A 121 2.57 10.88 -20.06
CA PRO A 121 3.10 10.84 -18.69
C PRO A 121 2.66 9.63 -17.90
N VAL A 122 3.43 9.27 -16.87
CA VAL A 122 3.07 8.27 -15.88
C VAL A 122 2.29 8.96 -14.76
N TYR A 123 0.97 8.79 -14.77
CA TYR A 123 0.09 9.37 -13.74
C TYR A 123 -0.07 8.45 -12.52
N GLY A 124 0.07 7.13 -12.68
CA GLY A 124 -0.05 6.12 -11.64
C GLY A 124 0.36 4.74 -12.15
N GLY A 125 0.28 3.74 -11.29
CA GLY A 125 0.48 2.34 -11.67
C GLY A 125 -0.78 1.68 -12.21
N THR A 126 -0.76 0.33 -12.32
CA THR A 126 -1.88 -0.49 -12.76
C THR A 126 -2.45 -1.34 -11.63
N GLY A 127 -3.68 -1.85 -11.77
CA GLY A 127 -4.32 -2.71 -10.75
C GLY A 127 -5.24 -1.94 -9.81
N SER A 128 -5.29 -2.35 -8.54
CA SER A 128 -6.19 -1.77 -7.53
C SER A 128 -5.86 -0.31 -7.16
N GLY A 129 -4.61 0.11 -7.36
CA GLY A 129 -4.14 1.49 -7.19
C GLY A 129 -4.06 2.30 -8.50
N ALA A 130 -4.70 1.83 -9.59
CA ALA A 130 -4.67 2.53 -10.87
C ALA A 130 -5.32 3.91 -10.79
N VAL A 131 -4.70 4.89 -11.44
CA VAL A 131 -5.18 6.26 -11.57
C VAL A 131 -5.93 6.44 -12.87
N ASP A 132 -7.08 7.12 -12.81
CA ASP A 132 -7.80 7.54 -14.02
C ASP A 132 -7.31 8.92 -14.46
N ALA A 133 -6.52 8.93 -15.52
CA ALA A 133 -5.88 10.12 -16.06
C ALA A 133 -6.71 10.84 -17.16
N ASP A 134 -7.98 10.49 -17.37
CA ASP A 134 -8.83 11.14 -18.36
C ASP A 134 -8.88 12.67 -18.13
N GLY A 135 -8.38 13.43 -19.10
CA GLY A 135 -8.33 14.90 -19.04
C GLY A 135 -7.18 15.46 -18.20
N ALA A 136 -6.25 14.63 -17.73
CA ALA A 136 -5.02 15.09 -17.10
C ALA A 136 -4.09 15.80 -18.11
N PRO A 137 -3.31 16.81 -17.68
CA PRO A 137 -2.40 17.55 -18.56
C PRO A 137 -1.18 16.71 -18.93
N ASN A 138 -0.60 16.94 -20.11
CA ASN A 138 0.74 16.48 -20.44
C ASN A 138 1.80 17.57 -20.18
N TYR A 139 3.10 17.23 -20.38
CA TYR A 139 4.19 18.20 -20.14
C TYR A 139 4.13 19.43 -21.05
N LEU A 140 3.64 19.30 -22.30
CA LEU A 140 3.46 20.47 -23.19
C LEU A 140 2.45 21.47 -22.62
N ASP A 141 1.32 20.97 -22.13
CA ASP A 141 0.27 21.81 -21.53
C ASP A 141 0.80 22.53 -20.29
N VAL A 142 1.54 21.80 -19.44
CA VAL A 142 2.07 22.30 -18.17
C VAL A 142 3.16 23.33 -18.38
N LEU A 143 4.13 23.07 -19.23
CA LEU A 143 5.23 24.02 -19.48
C LEU A 143 4.74 25.28 -20.20
N THR A 144 3.80 25.12 -21.14
CA THR A 144 3.14 26.28 -21.79
C THR A 144 2.37 27.11 -20.74
N GLY A 145 1.64 26.43 -19.85
CA GLY A 145 0.90 27.06 -18.73
C GLY A 145 1.81 27.77 -17.72
N ALA A 146 3.00 27.27 -17.48
CA ALA A 146 4.04 27.88 -16.64
C ALA A 146 4.73 29.09 -17.30
N GLY A 147 4.44 29.39 -18.56
CA GLY A 147 4.91 30.54 -19.28
C GLY A 147 6.19 30.35 -20.09
N PHE A 148 6.61 29.10 -20.31
CA PHE A 148 7.72 28.78 -21.20
C PHE A 148 7.33 28.82 -22.68
N ASP A 149 8.27 29.20 -23.53
CA ASP A 149 8.14 29.09 -24.99
C ASP A 149 8.56 27.68 -25.42
N VAL A 150 7.60 26.75 -25.39
CA VAL A 150 7.87 25.37 -25.84
C VAL A 150 7.98 25.36 -27.36
N VAL A 151 9.18 25.10 -27.84
CA VAL A 151 9.52 24.92 -29.25
C VAL A 151 9.25 23.49 -29.71
N ASP A 152 9.70 23.02 -30.84
CA ASP A 152 9.61 21.61 -31.28
C ASP A 152 8.23 20.95 -31.25
N LYS A 153 7.17 21.72 -31.42
CA LYS A 153 5.80 21.15 -31.48
C LYS A 153 5.63 20.06 -32.54
N PRO A 154 6.33 20.10 -33.69
CA PRO A 154 6.31 18.99 -34.64
C PRO A 154 6.86 17.69 -34.09
N LEU A 155 7.93 17.71 -33.28
CA LEU A 155 8.47 16.55 -32.57
C LEU A 155 7.44 15.95 -31.62
N LEU A 156 6.79 16.79 -30.80
CA LEU A 156 5.77 16.37 -29.84
C LEU A 156 4.56 15.74 -30.56
N ASN A 157 4.10 16.32 -31.68
CA ASN A 157 3.02 15.73 -32.49
C ASN A 157 3.43 14.36 -33.07
N TRP A 158 4.71 14.19 -33.41
CA TRP A 158 5.23 12.92 -33.89
C TRP A 158 5.24 11.86 -32.78
N TYR A 159 5.60 12.21 -31.52
CA TYR A 159 5.49 11.29 -30.39
C TYR A 159 4.03 10.86 -30.09
N VAL A 160 3.05 11.73 -30.31
CA VAL A 160 1.62 11.42 -30.11
C VAL A 160 1.07 10.45 -31.16
N SER A 161 1.77 10.25 -32.33
CA SER A 161 1.31 9.29 -33.33
C SER A 161 1.15 7.88 -32.74
N GLU A 162 0.15 7.12 -33.19
CA GLU A 162 -0.16 5.79 -32.66
C GLU A 162 1.03 4.80 -32.68
N GLU A 163 1.94 5.00 -33.65
CA GLU A 163 3.15 4.20 -33.79
C GLU A 163 4.21 4.48 -32.70
N LYS A 164 4.02 5.55 -31.90
CA LYS A 164 4.98 6.00 -30.88
C LYS A 164 4.41 6.02 -29.45
N LYS A 165 3.11 5.76 -29.31
CA LYS A 165 2.52 5.66 -27.96
C LYS A 165 3.12 4.49 -27.20
N ARG A 166 3.40 4.72 -25.91
CA ARG A 166 3.70 3.66 -24.98
C ARG A 166 2.48 2.77 -24.83
N ASN A 167 2.67 1.46 -24.83
CA ASN A 167 1.61 0.47 -24.63
C ASN A 167 1.86 -0.27 -23.31
N GLY A 168 1.08 0.07 -22.28
CA GLY A 168 1.23 -0.52 -20.96
C GLY A 168 2.60 -0.21 -20.33
N HIS A 169 3.40 -1.23 -20.09
CA HIS A 169 4.75 -1.13 -19.49
C HIS A 169 5.87 -0.86 -20.49
N GLU A 170 5.59 -0.81 -21.80
CA GLU A 170 6.62 -0.49 -22.81
C GLU A 170 7.22 0.89 -22.57
N ILE A 171 8.54 1.04 -22.71
CA ILE A 171 9.21 2.34 -22.58
C ILE A 171 8.85 3.25 -23.77
N GLY A 172 8.74 2.68 -24.96
CA GLY A 172 8.29 3.37 -26.16
C GLY A 172 9.28 4.37 -26.77
N GLU A 173 10.47 4.56 -26.17
CA GLU A 173 11.45 5.54 -26.64
C GLU A 173 12.07 5.15 -27.98
N VAL A 174 12.50 6.16 -28.76
CA VAL A 174 13.05 6.00 -30.11
C VAL A 174 14.50 6.45 -30.17
N LYS A 175 15.30 5.85 -31.08
CA LYS A 175 16.71 6.21 -31.26
C LYS A 175 16.87 7.66 -31.71
N TRP A 176 17.88 8.34 -31.19
CA TRP A 176 18.24 9.70 -31.57
C TRP A 176 18.23 9.96 -33.07
N LYS A 177 18.71 9.02 -33.90
CA LYS A 177 18.69 9.12 -35.35
C LYS A 177 17.28 9.34 -35.91
N GLN A 178 16.24 8.79 -35.28
CA GLN A 178 14.85 9.00 -35.70
C GLN A 178 14.35 10.36 -35.26
N VAL A 179 14.69 10.78 -34.05
CA VAL A 179 14.42 12.15 -33.56
C VAL A 179 15.02 13.16 -34.51
N LYS A 180 16.32 13.09 -34.75
CA LYS A 180 17.07 14.00 -35.63
C LYS A 180 16.55 14.04 -37.06
N LYS A 181 16.20 12.88 -37.62
CA LYS A 181 15.71 12.79 -39.01
C LYS A 181 14.37 13.50 -39.22
N ASN A 182 13.51 13.44 -38.23
CA ASN A 182 12.14 13.93 -38.36
C ASN A 182 11.97 15.38 -37.86
N HIS A 183 12.96 15.94 -37.10
CA HIS A 183 12.79 17.20 -36.38
C HIS A 183 14.03 18.08 -36.31
N ASP A 184 14.99 17.88 -37.26
CA ASP A 184 16.28 18.56 -37.26
C ASP A 184 16.18 20.10 -37.34
N ASP A 185 15.08 20.62 -37.89
CA ASP A 185 14.86 22.07 -38.05
C ASP A 185 14.29 22.76 -36.82
N THR A 186 13.89 21.99 -35.78
CA THR A 186 13.17 22.48 -34.59
C THR A 186 13.96 22.35 -33.31
N LEU A 187 15.02 21.55 -33.30
CA LEU A 187 15.97 21.41 -32.19
C LEU A 187 17.22 22.27 -32.49
N GLY A 188 17.85 22.81 -31.46
CA GLY A 188 19.16 23.44 -31.54
C GLY A 188 19.12 24.93 -31.85
N GLN A 189 18.17 25.65 -31.27
CA GLN A 189 18.03 27.10 -31.33
C GLN A 189 18.55 27.84 -30.07
N GLY A 190 19.37 27.17 -29.27
CA GLY A 190 19.92 27.73 -28.02
C GLY A 190 18.97 27.62 -26.80
N GLU A 191 18.03 26.67 -26.85
CA GLU A 191 17.08 26.41 -25.80
C GLU A 191 17.61 25.48 -24.68
N ASP A 192 16.88 25.42 -23.57
CA ASP A 192 17.01 24.36 -22.56
C ASP A 192 16.23 23.13 -23.01
N VAL A 193 16.78 21.96 -22.78
CA VAL A 193 16.10 20.69 -23.08
C VAL A 193 15.59 20.05 -21.80
N VAL A 194 14.34 19.65 -21.81
CA VAL A 194 13.71 18.80 -20.78
C VAL A 194 13.44 17.43 -21.40
N TYR A 195 14.19 16.44 -20.98
CA TYR A 195 14.05 15.05 -21.39
C TYR A 195 13.29 14.27 -20.31
N VAL A 196 12.17 13.64 -20.66
CA VAL A 196 11.31 12.93 -19.72
C VAL A 196 11.42 11.43 -19.97
N ILE A 197 11.87 10.69 -18.94
CA ILE A 197 11.89 9.24 -18.93
C ILE A 197 10.79 8.72 -17.99
N GLY A 198 10.18 7.57 -18.33
CA GLY A 198 9.09 7.03 -17.53
C GLY A 198 9.11 5.52 -17.37
N ARG A 199 8.68 5.05 -16.20
CA ARG A 199 8.45 3.63 -15.90
C ARG A 199 7.12 3.45 -15.20
N VAL A 200 6.41 2.37 -15.51
CA VAL A 200 5.11 2.04 -14.93
C VAL A 200 5.23 0.75 -14.14
N GLY A 201 4.94 0.81 -12.85
CA GLY A 201 4.74 -0.37 -12.01
C GLY A 201 3.28 -0.82 -12.03
N GLY A 202 2.98 -2.01 -11.52
CA GLY A 202 1.62 -2.51 -11.48
C GLY A 202 1.44 -3.74 -10.61
N GLU A 203 0.20 -3.94 -10.22
CA GLU A 203 -0.22 -5.11 -9.45
C GLU A 203 -0.12 -6.39 -10.29
N GLY A 204 0.36 -7.48 -9.68
CA GLY A 204 0.39 -8.82 -10.23
C GLY A 204 1.70 -9.22 -10.91
N ASN A 205 2.59 -8.29 -11.19
CA ASN A 205 3.91 -8.56 -11.79
C ASN A 205 4.95 -7.58 -11.28
N ASP A 206 6.13 -8.08 -10.98
CA ASP A 206 7.31 -7.24 -10.72
C ASP A 206 7.87 -6.67 -12.03
N VAL A 207 8.55 -5.50 -11.92
CA VAL A 207 9.11 -4.79 -13.09
C VAL A 207 10.56 -5.20 -13.30
N GLY A 208 10.95 -6.14 -13.86
CA GLY A 208 12.34 -6.59 -14.02
C GLY A 208 12.46 -7.75 -14.99
N ALA A 209 13.04 -8.81 -14.52
CA ALA A 209 13.18 -10.03 -15.31
C ALA A 209 11.80 -10.58 -15.69
N GLY A 210 11.45 -10.52 -16.98
CA GLY A 210 10.22 -11.11 -17.53
C GLY A 210 9.25 -10.13 -18.16
N ILE A 211 9.49 -8.82 -18.11
CA ILE A 211 8.81 -7.87 -19.01
C ILE A 211 9.52 -7.95 -20.36
N GLU A 212 8.97 -8.76 -21.26
CA GLU A 212 9.61 -9.13 -22.53
C GLU A 212 9.77 -7.95 -23.54
N ASP A 213 9.28 -6.76 -23.19
CA ASP A 213 9.15 -5.66 -24.16
C ASP A 213 9.87 -4.39 -23.74
N THR A 214 11.02 -4.54 -23.13
CA THR A 214 11.85 -3.40 -22.72
C THR A 214 12.65 -2.84 -23.85
N PHE A 215 12.66 -3.09 -25.05
CA PHE A 215 13.54 -2.58 -26.12
C PHE A 215 15.05 -2.59 -25.76
N ASP A 216 15.40 -3.24 -24.69
CA ASP A 216 16.75 -3.42 -24.20
C ASP A 216 17.14 -4.90 -24.32
N GLU A 217 18.25 -5.18 -24.98
CA GLU A 217 18.80 -6.53 -25.08
C GLU A 217 19.23 -7.09 -23.71
N SER A 218 19.47 -6.23 -22.70
CA SER A 218 19.76 -6.62 -21.32
C SER A 218 18.52 -7.10 -20.56
N GLY A 219 17.33 -6.68 -20.96
CA GLY A 219 16.07 -7.03 -20.33
C GLY A 219 15.88 -6.40 -18.94
N ASP A 220 16.63 -5.37 -18.58
CA ASP A 220 16.46 -4.64 -17.32
C ASP A 220 15.61 -3.38 -17.52
N TYR A 221 14.37 -3.44 -17.04
CA TYR A 221 13.38 -2.38 -17.19
C TYR A 221 13.75 -1.07 -16.46
N LEU A 222 14.51 -1.15 -15.38
CA LEU A 222 14.89 0.01 -14.58
C LEU A 222 16.23 0.64 -14.98
N HIS A 223 16.95 0.07 -15.94
CA HIS A 223 18.03 0.76 -16.62
C HIS A 223 17.50 1.61 -17.78
N LEU A 224 18.26 2.64 -18.16
CA LEU A 224 18.01 3.31 -19.44
C LEU A 224 18.40 2.36 -20.57
N ASN A 225 17.48 2.16 -21.52
CA ASN A 225 17.73 1.29 -22.65
C ASN A 225 18.58 2.00 -23.73
N GLU A 226 19.05 1.25 -24.74
CA GLU A 226 19.86 1.81 -25.84
C GLU A 226 19.22 3.01 -26.55
N ASN A 227 17.89 3.06 -26.64
CA ASN A 227 17.20 4.16 -27.29
C ASN A 227 17.29 5.43 -26.44
N GLU A 228 17.01 5.30 -25.14
CA GLU A 228 17.10 6.41 -24.17
C GLU A 228 18.53 6.95 -24.08
N LEU A 229 19.53 6.06 -23.94
CA LEU A 229 20.94 6.44 -23.93
C LEU A 229 21.36 7.15 -25.24
N SER A 230 20.90 6.65 -26.39
CA SER A 230 21.21 7.29 -27.67
C SER A 230 20.61 8.71 -27.80
N VAL A 231 19.48 8.97 -27.11
CA VAL A 231 18.90 10.33 -27.04
C VAL A 231 19.80 11.24 -26.21
N LEU A 232 20.23 10.78 -25.03
CA LEU A 232 21.16 11.56 -24.17
C LEU A 232 22.48 11.84 -24.88
N GLU A 233 23.11 10.86 -25.54
CA GLU A 233 24.30 11.05 -26.35
C GLU A 233 24.09 12.10 -27.47
N GLY A 234 22.93 12.04 -28.12
CA GLY A 234 22.56 12.99 -29.13
C GLY A 234 22.36 14.41 -28.63
N LEU A 235 21.70 14.57 -27.49
CA LEU A 235 21.53 15.85 -26.80
C LEU A 235 22.87 16.41 -26.30
N LYS A 236 23.74 15.55 -25.75
CA LYS A 236 25.11 15.92 -25.37
C LYS A 236 25.90 16.48 -26.54
N GLY A 237 25.83 15.80 -27.70
CA GLY A 237 26.48 16.30 -28.92
C GLY A 237 25.98 17.69 -29.32
N MET A 238 24.67 17.95 -29.24
CA MET A 238 24.10 19.27 -29.51
C MET A 238 24.54 20.34 -28.50
N LYS A 239 24.70 19.97 -27.24
CA LYS A 239 25.20 20.84 -26.19
C LYS A 239 26.65 21.20 -26.41
N ASP A 240 27.50 20.24 -26.77
CA ASP A 240 28.91 20.45 -27.05
C ASP A 240 29.12 21.35 -28.28
N ASP A 241 28.23 21.24 -29.24
CA ASP A 241 28.20 22.12 -30.44
C ASP A 241 27.63 23.53 -30.14
N GLY A 242 27.14 23.76 -28.93
CA GLY A 242 26.55 25.04 -28.52
C GLY A 242 25.12 25.29 -29.07
N ASN A 243 24.47 24.26 -29.58
CA ASN A 243 23.13 24.35 -30.15
C ASN A 243 22.03 24.36 -29.08
N ILE A 244 22.24 23.71 -27.92
CA ILE A 244 21.38 23.76 -26.74
C ILE A 244 22.18 24.22 -25.54
N ARG A 245 21.49 24.74 -24.51
CA ARG A 245 22.11 25.34 -23.33
C ARG A 245 22.30 24.34 -22.18
N SER A 246 21.26 23.57 -21.87
CA SER A 246 21.27 22.61 -20.77
C SER A 246 20.39 21.40 -21.06
N ILE A 247 20.67 20.33 -20.31
CA ILE A 247 19.90 19.08 -20.33
C ILE A 247 19.37 18.82 -18.92
N THR A 248 18.05 18.90 -18.76
CA THR A 248 17.33 18.51 -17.53
C THR A 248 16.62 17.19 -17.79
N VAL A 249 16.88 16.18 -16.95
CA VAL A 249 16.17 14.90 -17.01
C VAL A 249 15.08 14.89 -15.93
N ILE A 250 13.85 14.54 -16.31
CA ILE A 250 12.75 14.28 -15.40
C ILE A 250 12.53 12.78 -15.34
N VAL A 251 12.62 12.22 -14.13
CA VAL A 251 12.32 10.80 -13.86
C VAL A 251 10.87 10.70 -13.38
N ASN A 252 9.97 10.34 -14.30
CA ASN A 252 8.54 10.14 -14.06
C ASN A 252 8.28 8.64 -13.82
N SER A 253 8.75 8.15 -12.69
CA SER A 253 8.68 6.76 -12.26
C SER A 253 8.53 6.68 -10.76
N ALA A 254 7.61 5.87 -10.26
CA ALA A 254 7.55 5.53 -8.84
C ALA A 254 8.71 4.61 -8.44
N ASN A 255 9.08 3.67 -9.32
CA ASN A 255 10.21 2.78 -9.10
C ASN A 255 11.53 3.53 -9.31
N PRO A 256 12.49 3.46 -8.37
CA PRO A 256 13.82 3.99 -8.58
C PRO A 256 14.50 3.37 -9.80
N VAL A 257 15.01 4.22 -10.70
CA VAL A 257 15.79 3.76 -11.86
C VAL A 257 17.28 3.81 -11.56
N SER A 258 18.09 3.01 -12.26
CA SER A 258 19.55 3.03 -12.15
C SER A 258 20.10 4.37 -12.65
N MET A 259 20.91 5.05 -11.82
CA MET A 259 21.26 6.47 -11.98
C MET A 259 22.66 6.75 -12.51
N ALA A 260 23.44 5.74 -12.94
CA ALA A 260 24.79 5.96 -13.46
C ALA A 260 24.84 7.06 -14.53
N PHE A 261 23.84 7.11 -15.41
CA PHE A 261 23.75 8.10 -16.50
C PHE A 261 23.78 9.56 -16.03
N ALA A 262 23.35 9.84 -14.80
CA ALA A 262 23.25 11.20 -14.29
C ALA A 262 24.63 11.86 -14.04
N ASP A 263 25.65 11.05 -13.73
CA ASP A 263 27.00 11.51 -13.40
C ASP A 263 27.99 11.24 -14.52
N GLU A 264 27.65 10.45 -15.52
CA GLU A 264 28.56 10.14 -16.63
C GLU A 264 28.73 11.34 -17.56
N GLU A 265 29.98 11.72 -17.79
CA GLU A 265 30.36 12.86 -18.68
C GLU A 265 29.83 12.68 -20.11
N ASP A 266 29.65 11.45 -20.55
CA ASP A 266 29.20 11.10 -21.92
C ASP A 266 27.75 11.54 -22.19
N TYR A 267 26.93 11.77 -21.17
CA TYR A 267 25.53 12.19 -21.31
C TYR A 267 25.28 13.67 -20.99
N GLY A 268 26.17 14.31 -20.26
CA GLY A 268 26.18 15.76 -20.03
C GLY A 268 24.92 16.32 -19.36
N VAL A 269 24.28 15.54 -18.46
CA VAL A 269 23.07 15.92 -17.73
C VAL A 269 23.38 16.98 -16.68
N ASP A 270 22.71 18.15 -16.75
CA ASP A 270 22.92 19.26 -15.83
C ASP A 270 22.01 19.21 -14.60
N ALA A 271 20.77 18.75 -14.77
CA ALA A 271 19.82 18.67 -13.67
C ALA A 271 18.97 17.39 -13.77
N VAL A 272 18.56 16.88 -12.61
CA VAL A 272 17.67 15.73 -12.48
C VAL A 272 16.59 16.04 -11.46
N LEU A 273 15.34 15.81 -11.86
CA LEU A 273 14.16 15.87 -10.99
C LEU A 273 13.49 14.49 -10.93
N TRP A 274 13.22 13.99 -9.73
CA TRP A 274 12.32 12.86 -9.53
C TRP A 274 10.92 13.39 -9.22
N VAL A 275 9.92 12.91 -9.98
CA VAL A 275 8.52 13.34 -9.89
C VAL A 275 7.56 12.16 -9.63
N GLY A 276 8.07 10.95 -9.42
CA GLY A 276 7.25 9.76 -9.16
C GLY A 276 6.20 9.50 -10.24
N SER A 277 5.02 9.02 -9.83
CA SER A 277 3.78 9.03 -10.61
C SER A 277 2.92 10.18 -10.08
N VAL A 278 2.52 11.08 -10.96
CA VAL A 278 2.09 12.44 -10.59
C VAL A 278 0.62 12.59 -10.19
N GLY A 279 -0.17 11.51 -10.18
CA GLY A 279 -1.60 11.61 -9.95
C GLY A 279 -2.34 12.41 -11.03
N GLN A 280 -3.56 12.86 -10.74
CA GLN A 280 -4.43 13.45 -11.76
C GLN A 280 -4.01 14.88 -12.20
N THR A 281 -3.51 15.69 -11.28
CA THR A 281 -3.16 17.11 -11.53
C THR A 281 -1.78 17.52 -11.03
N GLY A 282 -1.01 16.58 -10.47
CA GLY A 282 0.31 16.88 -9.91
C GLY A 282 1.31 17.38 -10.94
N LEU A 283 1.15 16.99 -12.21
CA LEU A 283 2.02 17.44 -13.28
C LEU A 283 2.13 18.98 -13.38
N TYR A 284 1.10 19.74 -12.96
CA TYR A 284 1.19 21.20 -12.90
C TYR A 284 2.30 21.68 -11.95
N ALA A 285 2.54 20.94 -10.87
CA ALA A 285 3.62 21.27 -9.92
C ALA A 285 5.00 21.15 -10.54
N VAL A 286 5.19 20.25 -11.52
CA VAL A 286 6.46 20.15 -12.25
C VAL A 286 6.76 21.46 -12.99
N GLY A 287 5.76 22.07 -13.63
CA GLY A 287 5.89 23.40 -14.24
C GLY A 287 6.22 24.49 -13.22
N ASP A 288 5.60 24.43 -12.04
CA ASP A 288 5.87 25.37 -10.94
C ASP A 288 7.30 25.25 -10.41
N VAL A 289 7.80 24.02 -10.28
CA VAL A 289 9.20 23.76 -9.87
C VAL A 289 10.17 24.25 -10.95
N LEU A 290 9.97 23.86 -12.20
CA LEU A 290 10.85 24.28 -13.30
C LEU A 290 10.91 25.81 -13.46
N SER A 291 9.81 26.52 -13.21
CA SER A 291 9.74 28.00 -13.28
C SER A 291 10.23 28.71 -12.01
N GLY A 292 10.46 27.96 -10.94
CA GLY A 292 10.81 28.52 -9.61
C GLY A 292 9.62 29.14 -8.87
N ALA A 293 8.39 28.95 -9.33
CA ALA A 293 7.20 29.34 -8.58
C ALA A 293 7.05 28.51 -7.31
N VAL A 294 7.50 27.27 -7.33
CA VAL A 294 7.69 26.40 -6.17
C VAL A 294 9.16 26.03 -6.06
N ASN A 295 9.71 26.19 -4.86
CA ASN A 295 11.06 25.71 -4.55
C ASN A 295 10.98 24.26 -4.08
N PRO A 296 11.64 23.28 -4.75
CA PRO A 296 11.59 21.88 -4.37
C PRO A 296 12.09 21.69 -2.94
N SER A 297 11.44 20.82 -2.18
CA SER A 297 11.78 20.53 -0.79
C SER A 297 11.57 19.06 -0.42
N GLY A 298 11.33 18.19 -1.40
CA GLY A 298 11.21 16.77 -1.23
C GLY A 298 12.54 16.13 -0.81
N SER A 299 12.44 15.01 -0.08
CA SER A 299 13.56 14.17 0.35
C SER A 299 13.30 12.74 -0.07
N LEU A 300 14.27 12.07 -0.69
CA LEU A 300 14.11 10.70 -1.22
C LEU A 300 13.67 9.73 -0.11
N PRO A 301 12.59 8.96 -0.32
CA PRO A 301 12.17 7.95 0.63
C PRO A 301 12.93 6.62 0.48
N ASP A 302 13.83 6.53 -0.51
CA ASP A 302 14.59 5.35 -0.87
C ASP A 302 16.03 5.70 -1.19
N THR A 303 16.93 4.72 -1.08
CA THR A 303 18.27 4.77 -1.64
C THR A 303 18.19 4.63 -3.16
N TRP A 304 18.84 5.52 -3.89
CA TRP A 304 18.95 5.44 -5.35
C TRP A 304 20.35 4.95 -5.75
N TRP A 305 20.38 3.83 -6.43
CA TRP A 305 21.60 3.13 -6.80
C TRP A 305 22.14 3.63 -8.14
N LYS A 306 23.47 3.56 -8.33
CA LYS A 306 24.04 3.75 -9.66
C LYS A 306 23.60 2.65 -10.63
N ASP A 307 23.51 1.43 -10.10
CA ASP A 307 22.97 0.26 -10.76
C ASP A 307 22.15 -0.52 -9.72
N ASN A 308 20.86 -0.70 -9.97
CA ASN A 308 19.95 -1.38 -9.05
C ASN A 308 20.35 -2.84 -8.80
N GLN A 309 21.14 -3.46 -9.68
CA GLN A 309 21.68 -4.81 -9.48
C GLN A 309 22.77 -4.86 -8.38
N LEU A 310 23.29 -3.70 -7.93
CA LEU A 310 24.25 -3.63 -6.83
C LEU A 310 23.56 -3.74 -5.44
N ASP A 311 22.24 -3.62 -5.40
CA ASP A 311 21.47 -3.89 -4.20
C ASP A 311 21.55 -5.39 -3.86
N PRO A 312 22.08 -5.78 -2.68
CA PRO A 312 22.25 -7.18 -2.31
C PRO A 312 20.93 -7.94 -2.18
N VAL A 313 19.79 -7.26 -2.06
CA VAL A 313 18.45 -7.85 -2.10
C VAL A 313 18.24 -8.63 -3.41
N GLN A 314 18.84 -8.18 -4.52
CA GLN A 314 18.69 -8.83 -5.84
C GLN A 314 19.20 -10.28 -5.87
N ASN A 315 20.05 -10.70 -4.93
CA ASN A 315 20.45 -12.10 -4.80
C ASN A 315 19.27 -13.03 -4.49
N ASN A 316 18.24 -12.53 -3.80
CA ASN A 316 17.08 -13.29 -3.36
C ASN A 316 15.74 -12.61 -3.71
N PHE A 317 15.72 -11.65 -4.64
CA PHE A 317 14.49 -11.10 -5.20
C PHE A 317 14.06 -11.95 -6.41
N GLY A 318 12.79 -12.34 -6.47
CA GLY A 318 12.24 -13.15 -7.55
C GLY A 318 11.51 -14.39 -7.04
N VAL A 319 11.53 -15.46 -7.83
CA VAL A 319 10.78 -16.70 -7.53
C VAL A 319 11.70 -17.90 -7.53
N TYR A 320 11.77 -18.58 -6.41
CA TYR A 320 12.57 -19.78 -6.23
C TYR A 320 11.66 -20.96 -5.88
N THR A 321 12.00 -22.16 -6.38
CA THR A 321 11.23 -23.37 -6.15
C THR A 321 12.00 -24.28 -5.19
N TYR A 322 11.31 -24.81 -4.17
CA TYR A 322 11.95 -25.74 -3.22
C TYR A 322 12.51 -26.98 -3.93
N GLU A 323 13.75 -27.34 -3.65
CA GLU A 323 14.37 -28.57 -4.16
C GLU A 323 13.60 -29.79 -3.63
N GLY A 324 13.37 -30.78 -4.51
CA GLY A 324 12.66 -32.01 -4.14
C GLY A 324 11.15 -31.88 -3.95
N GLN A 325 10.55 -30.74 -4.27
CA GLN A 325 9.11 -30.49 -4.17
C GLN A 325 8.28 -31.44 -5.06
N GLU A 326 8.85 -31.97 -6.13
CA GLU A 326 8.20 -32.93 -7.04
C GLU A 326 7.88 -34.27 -6.40
N LYS A 327 8.38 -34.55 -5.19
CA LYS A 327 8.05 -35.77 -4.41
C LYS A 327 6.68 -35.70 -3.75
N TYR A 328 6.06 -34.53 -3.70
CA TYR A 328 4.82 -34.26 -2.98
C TYR A 328 3.66 -34.08 -3.95
N THR A 329 2.46 -34.42 -3.50
CA THR A 329 1.22 -34.24 -4.29
C THR A 329 0.41 -33.10 -3.69
N TYR A 330 0.32 -31.99 -4.41
CA TYR A 330 -0.38 -30.79 -3.97
C TYR A 330 -1.90 -30.90 -4.20
N PRO A 331 -2.72 -30.38 -3.27
CA PRO A 331 -4.17 -30.49 -3.37
C PRO A 331 -4.78 -29.63 -4.49
N ALA A 332 -4.09 -28.59 -4.91
CA ALA A 332 -4.54 -27.62 -5.91
C ALA A 332 -3.36 -27.14 -6.77
N ASN A 333 -3.36 -25.86 -7.20
CA ASN A 333 -2.26 -25.27 -7.95
C ASN A 333 -0.92 -25.36 -7.18
N ALA A 334 0.03 -26.14 -7.70
CA ALA A 334 1.32 -26.36 -7.05
C ALA A 334 2.10 -25.06 -6.77
N ASN A 335 1.95 -24.05 -7.62
CA ASN A 335 2.63 -22.77 -7.47
C ASN A 335 2.27 -22.05 -6.16
N SER A 336 1.08 -22.29 -5.61
CA SER A 336 0.67 -21.75 -4.32
C SER A 336 1.32 -22.43 -3.10
N TYR A 337 2.20 -23.43 -3.29
CA TYR A 337 2.79 -24.22 -2.22
C TYR A 337 4.30 -24.42 -2.34
N ASN A 338 4.87 -24.35 -3.56
CA ASN A 338 6.22 -24.81 -3.85
C ASN A 338 7.22 -23.70 -4.13
N HIS A 339 6.80 -22.44 -4.04
CA HIS A 339 7.68 -21.29 -4.25
C HIS A 339 8.05 -20.60 -2.94
N TYR A 340 9.22 -19.98 -2.94
CA TYR A 340 9.72 -19.23 -1.79
C TYR A 340 10.57 -18.03 -2.20
N VAL A 341 10.76 -17.13 -1.25
CA VAL A 341 11.76 -16.07 -1.25
C VAL A 341 12.38 -15.95 0.15
N VAL A 342 13.64 -15.54 0.22
CA VAL A 342 14.37 -15.36 1.49
C VAL A 342 14.81 -13.92 1.62
N TYR A 343 14.50 -13.28 2.73
CA TYR A 343 14.96 -11.94 3.09
C TYR A 343 16.30 -12.06 3.83
N GLN A 344 17.32 -12.51 3.07
CA GLN A 344 18.64 -12.83 3.60
C GLN A 344 19.38 -11.60 4.14
N GLU A 345 19.04 -10.43 3.63
CA GLU A 345 19.62 -9.16 4.04
C GLU A 345 19.28 -8.81 5.50
N GLY A 346 18.24 -9.39 6.07
CA GLY A 346 17.81 -9.10 7.44
C GLY A 346 17.51 -7.62 7.63
N VAL A 347 18.15 -6.96 8.59
CA VAL A 347 17.97 -5.52 8.85
C VAL A 347 18.74 -4.61 7.88
N TYR A 348 19.60 -5.20 7.02
CA TYR A 348 20.45 -4.44 6.10
C TYR A 348 19.78 -4.20 4.75
N LEU A 349 18.68 -3.43 4.77
CA LEU A 349 17.90 -3.03 3.61
C LEU A 349 18.23 -1.57 3.22
N GLY A 350 18.37 -1.29 1.92
CA GLY A 350 18.56 0.05 1.39
C GLY A 350 19.72 0.81 2.04
N TYR A 351 19.44 2.02 2.57
CA TYR A 351 20.46 2.84 3.23
C TYR A 351 21.06 2.17 4.48
N LYS A 352 20.31 1.30 5.17
CA LYS A 352 20.81 0.55 6.33
C LYS A 352 21.97 -0.35 5.94
N TYR A 353 21.97 -0.90 4.72
CA TYR A 353 23.10 -1.62 4.17
C TYR A 353 24.23 -0.69 3.76
N THR A 354 23.95 0.29 2.92
CA THR A 354 25.00 1.11 2.28
C THR A 354 25.78 1.95 3.30
N GLU A 355 25.09 2.55 4.27
CA GLU A 355 25.73 3.37 5.31
C GLU A 355 26.50 2.50 6.30
N THR A 356 26.04 1.29 6.60
CA THR A 356 26.77 0.38 7.49
C THR A 356 28.04 -0.13 6.82
N ARG A 357 27.98 -0.51 5.55
CA ARG A 357 29.15 -0.89 4.77
C ARG A 357 30.18 0.24 4.72
N TYR A 358 29.71 1.47 4.49
CA TYR A 358 30.54 2.67 4.49
C TYR A 358 31.19 2.91 5.84
N GLU A 359 30.42 2.92 6.92
CA GLU A 359 30.96 3.13 8.27
C GLU A 359 32.03 2.09 8.62
N ASP A 360 31.78 0.80 8.34
CA ASP A 360 32.68 -0.29 8.67
C ASP A 360 34.03 -0.16 7.93
N VAL A 361 34.03 0.31 6.67
CA VAL A 361 35.24 0.59 5.92
C VAL A 361 36.02 1.77 6.53
N VAL A 362 35.34 2.88 6.87
CA VAL A 362 35.97 4.07 7.48
C VAL A 362 36.54 3.74 8.87
N LEU A 363 35.84 2.93 9.65
CA LEU A 363 36.31 2.47 10.97
C LEU A 363 37.45 1.46 10.84
N GLY A 364 37.59 0.77 9.71
CA GLY A 364 38.56 -0.30 9.50
C GLY A 364 38.22 -1.56 10.28
N THR A 365 36.92 -1.88 10.39
CA THR A 365 36.46 -3.08 11.09
C THR A 365 36.95 -4.36 10.38
N PRO A 366 37.22 -5.46 11.11
CA PRO A 366 37.56 -6.72 10.46
C PRO A 366 36.46 -7.16 9.48
N ASN A 367 36.84 -7.74 8.33
CA ASN A 367 35.92 -8.24 7.29
C ASN A 367 35.03 -7.15 6.65
N ALA A 368 35.31 -5.86 6.81
CA ALA A 368 34.58 -4.78 6.14
C ALA A 368 34.69 -4.86 4.61
N GLY A 369 35.74 -5.49 4.11
CA GLY A 369 36.02 -5.53 2.67
C GLY A 369 36.47 -4.18 2.11
N ASN A 370 36.19 -3.93 0.83
CA ASN A 370 36.60 -2.72 0.13
C ASN A 370 35.40 -1.95 -0.48
N PHE A 371 34.30 -1.91 0.22
CA PHE A 371 33.10 -1.21 -0.25
C PHE A 371 33.38 0.25 -0.57
N GLN A 372 33.04 0.68 -1.78
CA GLN A 372 33.27 2.04 -2.27
C GLN A 372 31.92 2.71 -2.44
N TYR A 373 31.51 3.50 -1.46
CA TYR A 373 30.19 4.14 -1.39
C TYR A 373 29.78 4.83 -2.70
N ASN A 374 30.63 5.73 -3.18
CA ASN A 374 30.37 6.52 -4.40
C ASN A 374 30.29 5.70 -5.71
N ASN A 375 30.68 4.44 -5.69
CA ASN A 375 30.53 3.55 -6.83
C ASN A 375 29.21 2.79 -6.83
N VAL A 376 28.50 2.82 -5.72
CA VAL A 376 27.28 2.04 -5.48
C VAL A 376 26.07 2.95 -5.36
N VAL A 377 26.15 3.99 -4.52
CA VAL A 377 25.04 4.89 -4.25
C VAL A 377 25.14 6.12 -5.14
N ALA A 378 24.07 6.43 -5.85
CA ALA A 378 23.94 7.68 -6.59
C ALA A 378 23.38 8.79 -5.68
N TYR A 379 22.30 8.51 -4.96
CA TYR A 379 21.68 9.44 -4.02
C TYR A 379 21.23 8.67 -2.77
N PRO A 380 21.60 9.13 -1.56
CA PRO A 380 21.22 8.46 -0.32
C PRO A 380 19.73 8.66 0.04
N PHE A 381 19.23 7.79 0.91
CA PHE A 381 17.95 8.00 1.57
C PHE A 381 17.92 9.36 2.29
N GLY A 382 16.82 10.08 2.15
CA GLY A 382 16.63 11.40 2.75
C GLY A 382 17.18 12.57 1.94
N TYR A 383 17.93 12.32 0.85
CA TYR A 383 18.55 13.33 0.00
C TYR A 383 17.53 14.18 -0.76
N GLY A 384 17.84 15.46 -0.90
CA GLY A 384 17.11 16.40 -1.74
C GLY A 384 17.70 17.80 -1.71
N LEU A 385 17.86 18.39 -2.91
CA LEU A 385 18.35 19.76 -3.10
C LEU A 385 17.20 20.77 -3.08
N SER A 386 17.55 22.03 -2.90
CA SER A 386 16.65 23.18 -2.95
C SER A 386 17.27 24.29 -3.80
N TYR A 387 16.45 25.22 -4.30
CA TYR A 387 16.92 26.46 -4.94
C TYR A 387 17.47 27.49 -3.95
N THR A 388 17.45 27.16 -2.66
CA THR A 388 18.02 27.99 -1.57
C THR A 388 18.88 27.11 -0.65
N ASN A 389 19.56 27.72 0.31
CA ASN A 389 20.39 27.01 1.26
C ASN A 389 19.82 27.14 2.66
N PHE A 390 20.00 26.11 3.47
CA PHE A 390 19.61 26.08 4.86
C PHE A 390 20.80 25.72 5.74
N THR A 391 20.78 26.19 7.00
CA THR A 391 21.72 25.75 8.02
C THR A 391 20.97 25.34 9.27
N PHE A 392 21.49 24.31 9.94
CA PHE A 392 21.08 23.89 11.27
C PHE A 392 21.97 24.52 12.32
N SER A 393 21.40 24.95 13.45
CA SER A 393 22.15 25.49 14.59
C SER A 393 21.40 25.24 15.90
N ASP A 394 22.11 25.39 17.01
CA ASP A 394 21.55 25.40 18.36
C ASP A 394 20.73 24.13 18.71
N MET A 395 21.19 22.94 18.27
CA MET A 395 20.55 21.70 18.64
C MET A 395 20.50 21.50 20.15
N GLN A 396 19.32 21.23 20.68
CA GLN A 396 19.09 20.88 22.09
C GLN A 396 18.32 19.55 22.14
N VAL A 397 18.63 18.74 23.13
CA VAL A 397 17.96 17.46 23.34
C VAL A 397 17.44 17.33 24.75
N GLN A 398 16.19 17.04 24.93
CA GLN A 398 15.56 16.79 26.21
C GLN A 398 14.94 15.39 26.24
N LYS A 399 15.31 14.60 27.25
CA LYS A 399 14.68 13.33 27.54
C LYS A 399 13.44 13.56 28.41
N VAL A 400 12.27 13.09 27.99
CA VAL A 400 10.98 13.26 28.68
C VAL A 400 10.27 11.90 28.79
N GLY A 401 9.26 11.80 29.66
CA GLY A 401 8.52 10.56 29.90
C GLY A 401 9.26 9.59 30.83
N GLU A 402 8.68 8.42 31.04
CA GLU A 402 9.22 7.32 31.87
C GLU A 402 8.84 5.95 31.28
N GLY A 403 9.71 4.95 31.48
CA GLY A 403 9.50 3.58 31.02
C GLY A 403 9.24 3.51 29.51
N LEU A 404 8.21 2.78 29.08
CA LEU A 404 7.83 2.60 27.66
C LEU A 404 7.50 3.93 26.95
N LYS A 405 7.12 4.97 27.68
CA LYS A 405 6.76 6.28 27.11
C LYS A 405 7.89 7.31 27.21
N THR A 406 9.12 6.85 27.39
CA THR A 406 10.31 7.69 27.29
C THR A 406 10.54 8.12 25.86
N GLU A 407 10.77 9.42 25.65
CA GLU A 407 11.11 9.97 24.33
C GLU A 407 12.21 11.04 24.43
N TYR A 408 12.90 11.29 23.33
CA TYR A 408 13.82 12.39 23.14
C TYR A 408 13.17 13.47 22.29
N GLN A 409 13.15 14.70 22.78
CA GLN A 409 12.74 15.88 22.03
C GLN A 409 13.99 16.60 21.54
N LEU A 410 14.26 16.49 20.22
CA LEU A 410 15.36 17.17 19.57
C LEU A 410 14.83 18.49 18.99
N THR A 411 15.39 19.60 19.43
CA THR A 411 15.02 20.93 18.96
C THR A 411 16.21 21.54 18.23
N VAL A 412 15.99 22.12 17.04
CA VAL A 412 17.02 22.74 16.21
C VAL A 412 16.49 24.00 15.56
N THR A 413 17.35 25.02 15.41
CA THR A 413 17.04 26.22 14.63
C THR A 413 17.45 25.99 13.18
N VAL A 414 16.49 26.11 12.26
CA VAL A 414 16.69 26.07 10.80
C VAL A 414 16.66 27.48 10.25
N THR A 415 17.71 27.92 9.57
CA THR A 415 17.79 29.24 8.94
C THR A 415 17.91 29.11 7.44
N ASN A 416 17.07 29.82 6.70
CA ASN A 416 17.23 29.98 5.25
C ASN A 416 18.33 31.00 4.98
N THR A 417 19.50 30.55 4.54
CA THR A 417 20.70 31.39 4.29
C THR A 417 20.86 31.79 2.82
N GLY A 418 19.98 31.31 1.95
CA GLY A 418 19.99 31.63 0.51
C GLY A 418 19.08 32.80 0.15
N ASP A 419 18.76 32.93 -1.12
CA ASP A 419 18.07 34.09 -1.69
C ASP A 419 16.63 33.77 -2.17
N LYS A 420 16.16 32.52 -2.01
CA LYS A 420 14.80 32.08 -2.34
C LYS A 420 14.07 31.65 -1.08
N ALA A 421 12.75 31.84 -1.07
CA ALA A 421 11.91 31.21 -0.04
C ALA A 421 11.89 29.69 -0.21
N GLY A 422 11.88 28.94 0.89
CA GLY A 422 11.87 27.49 0.83
C GLY A 422 11.47 26.82 2.15
N LYS A 423 11.14 25.53 2.09
CA LYS A 423 10.92 24.66 3.24
C LYS A 423 12.10 23.69 3.40
N LYS A 424 12.33 23.21 4.63
CA LYS A 424 13.37 22.20 4.90
C LYS A 424 12.80 21.07 5.76
N ALA A 425 13.03 19.83 5.35
CA ALA A 425 12.83 18.68 6.21
C ALA A 425 13.97 18.60 7.24
N VAL A 426 13.61 18.41 8.51
CA VAL A 426 14.52 18.12 9.62
C VAL A 426 14.42 16.62 9.87
N GLN A 427 15.46 15.89 9.56
CA GLN A 427 15.50 14.43 9.67
C GLN A 427 16.37 14.03 10.85
N VAL A 428 15.90 13.09 11.65
CA VAL A 428 16.63 12.56 12.80
C VAL A 428 16.99 11.10 12.54
N TYR A 429 18.25 10.79 12.78
CA TYR A 429 18.81 9.45 12.65
C TYR A 429 19.41 8.99 13.98
N ALA A 430 19.37 7.70 14.22
CA ALA A 430 19.96 7.07 15.39
C ALA A 430 21.05 6.08 15.00
N GLN A 431 22.02 5.88 15.89
CA GLN A 431 22.93 4.75 15.87
C GLN A 431 22.93 4.06 17.22
N LYS A 432 22.78 2.74 17.20
CA LYS A 432 22.88 1.83 18.34
C LYS A 432 24.29 1.23 18.40
N PRO A 433 24.87 0.95 19.59
CA PRO A 433 26.16 0.26 19.67
C PRO A 433 26.04 -1.17 19.12
N TYR A 434 27.05 -1.64 18.42
CA TYR A 434 27.20 -3.03 17.98
C TYR A 434 28.29 -3.69 18.80
N THR A 435 27.96 -4.66 19.62
CA THR A 435 28.77 -5.18 20.71
C THR A 435 29.10 -6.68 20.54
N ASP A 436 29.98 -7.21 21.40
CA ASP A 436 30.24 -8.64 21.43
C ASP A 436 28.98 -9.47 21.80
N TYR A 437 28.05 -8.89 22.56
CA TYR A 437 26.76 -9.50 22.86
C TYR A 437 25.93 -9.70 21.58
N ASP A 438 25.90 -8.68 20.71
CA ASP A 438 25.15 -8.75 19.45
C ASP A 438 25.72 -9.83 18.53
N VAL A 439 27.04 -9.87 18.38
CA VAL A 439 27.72 -10.89 17.56
C VAL A 439 27.42 -12.31 18.06
N GLN A 440 27.42 -12.51 19.39
CA GLN A 440 27.18 -13.83 19.99
C GLN A 440 25.71 -14.26 19.86
N ASN A 441 24.77 -13.32 19.83
CA ASN A 441 23.34 -13.59 19.80
C ASN A 441 22.71 -13.29 18.43
N HIS A 442 23.54 -13.05 17.39
CA HIS A 442 23.08 -12.79 16.01
C HIS A 442 22.12 -11.60 15.89
N ILE A 443 22.36 -10.56 16.70
CA ILE A 443 21.61 -9.30 16.61
C ILE A 443 22.39 -8.38 15.65
N GLU A 444 21.72 -7.88 14.63
CA GLU A 444 22.36 -7.00 13.64
C GLU A 444 21.89 -5.55 13.84
N LYS A 445 22.78 -4.59 13.65
CA LYS A 445 22.50 -3.17 13.88
C LYS A 445 23.10 -2.30 12.78
N PRO A 446 22.25 -1.59 12.04
CA PRO A 446 22.71 -0.61 11.05
C PRO A 446 23.53 0.52 11.66
N ALA A 447 24.41 1.12 10.85
CA ALA A 447 25.19 2.30 11.26
C ALA A 447 24.31 3.51 11.53
N VAL A 448 23.23 3.68 10.76
CA VAL A 448 22.22 4.70 10.97
C VAL A 448 20.84 4.15 10.68
N GLU A 449 19.86 4.62 11.46
CA GLU A 449 18.45 4.33 11.29
C GLU A 449 17.65 5.62 11.39
N PHE A 450 16.76 5.85 10.44
CA PHE A 450 15.81 6.96 10.49
C PHE A 450 14.85 6.76 11.67
N VAL A 451 14.64 7.82 12.48
CA VAL A 451 13.82 7.71 13.70
C VAL A 451 12.80 8.83 13.86
N GLY A 452 12.77 9.77 12.92
CA GLY A 452 11.75 10.81 12.94
C GLY A 452 12.07 12.02 12.07
N PHE A 453 11.07 12.83 11.85
CA PHE A 453 11.16 14.04 11.02
C PHE A 453 10.20 15.13 11.47
N SER A 454 10.48 16.34 10.97
CA SER A 454 9.53 17.46 10.96
C SER A 454 9.84 18.37 9.76
N LYS A 455 8.89 19.22 9.37
CA LYS A 455 9.06 20.15 8.24
C LYS A 455 8.92 21.58 8.71
N THR A 456 9.79 22.50 8.22
CA THR A 456 9.61 23.92 8.48
C THR A 456 8.41 24.49 7.74
N LYS A 457 7.87 25.59 8.21
CA LYS A 457 7.05 26.48 7.36
C LYS A 457 7.90 27.01 6.19
N LEU A 458 7.26 27.73 5.26
CA LEU A 458 7.97 28.43 4.19
C LEU A 458 8.81 29.57 4.79
N LEU A 459 10.13 29.41 4.81
CA LEU A 459 11.08 30.40 5.32
C LEU A 459 11.53 31.37 4.22
N GLN A 460 11.37 32.67 4.47
CA GLN A 460 11.92 33.72 3.61
C GLN A 460 13.44 33.79 3.73
N PRO A 461 14.16 34.39 2.76
CA PRO A 461 15.61 34.65 2.89
C PRO A 461 15.97 35.32 4.20
N GLY A 462 16.88 34.70 4.97
CA GLY A 462 17.30 35.14 6.31
C GLY A 462 16.32 34.82 7.44
N GLU A 463 15.16 34.19 7.17
CA GLU A 463 14.21 33.76 8.21
C GLU A 463 14.67 32.46 8.87
N SER A 464 14.40 32.35 10.17
CA SER A 464 14.69 31.15 10.96
C SER A 464 13.42 30.61 11.62
N GLU A 465 13.40 29.31 11.86
CA GLU A 465 12.38 28.61 12.64
C GLU A 465 13.04 27.60 13.57
N THR A 466 12.52 27.49 14.77
CA THR A 466 12.90 26.41 15.68
C THR A 466 11.95 25.26 15.54
N VAL A 467 12.47 24.09 15.15
CA VAL A 467 11.72 22.86 14.88
C VAL A 467 12.02 21.83 15.94
N THR A 468 11.02 21.07 16.38
CA THR A 468 11.18 19.97 17.34
C THR A 468 10.75 18.65 16.69
N VAL A 469 11.58 17.61 16.86
CA VAL A 469 11.27 16.22 16.49
C VAL A 469 11.26 15.38 17.76
N SER A 470 10.17 14.64 18.01
CA SER A 470 10.08 13.68 19.11
C SER A 470 10.45 12.29 18.60
N VAL A 471 11.37 11.64 19.32
CA VAL A 471 11.87 10.29 19.02
C VAL A 471 11.61 9.39 20.23
N PRO A 472 10.71 8.41 20.14
CA PRO A 472 10.54 7.41 21.20
C PRO A 472 11.84 6.65 21.47
N GLU A 473 12.22 6.48 22.75
CA GLU A 473 13.39 5.68 23.12
C GLU A 473 13.27 4.23 22.63
N TYR A 474 12.05 3.74 22.43
CA TYR A 474 11.75 2.47 21.81
C TYR A 474 12.45 2.28 20.46
N PHE A 475 12.65 3.35 19.66
CA PHE A 475 13.37 3.25 18.38
C PHE A 475 14.89 3.04 18.55
N LEU A 476 15.41 3.17 19.76
CA LEU A 476 16.81 2.89 20.08
C LEU A 476 17.03 1.43 20.56
N THR A 477 15.98 0.62 20.62
CA THR A 477 16.08 -0.80 21.02
C THR A 477 16.34 -1.69 19.81
N SER A 478 16.80 -2.91 20.06
CA SER A 478 16.91 -3.97 19.04
C SER A 478 16.24 -5.25 19.56
N TYR A 479 15.65 -6.03 18.66
CA TYR A 479 14.99 -7.27 19.03
C TYR A 479 15.98 -8.44 19.07
N ASP A 480 16.12 -9.06 20.23
CA ASP A 480 17.00 -10.21 20.46
C ASP A 480 16.25 -11.53 20.18
N ALA A 481 16.20 -11.94 18.92
CA ALA A 481 15.41 -13.07 18.45
C ALA A 481 15.91 -14.44 18.92
N TYR A 482 17.21 -14.59 19.17
CA TYR A 482 17.83 -15.90 19.37
C TYR A 482 18.18 -16.20 20.84
N ASN A 483 18.12 -15.21 21.75
CA ASN A 483 18.47 -15.39 23.15
C ASN A 483 17.34 -15.00 24.11
N THR A 484 16.94 -13.70 24.18
CA THR A 484 15.95 -13.27 25.18
C THR A 484 14.52 -13.28 24.65
N GLY A 485 14.29 -13.17 23.34
CA GLY A 485 12.97 -13.09 22.72
C GLY A 485 12.23 -11.77 23.01
N VAL A 486 12.96 -10.70 23.36
CA VAL A 486 12.38 -9.37 23.66
C VAL A 486 13.22 -8.25 23.02
N TYR A 487 12.71 -7.02 23.04
CA TYR A 487 13.52 -5.86 22.69
C TYR A 487 14.48 -5.53 23.83
N ILE A 488 15.72 -5.22 23.49
CA ILE A 488 16.78 -4.81 24.42
C ILE A 488 17.25 -3.40 24.12
N LEU A 489 17.58 -2.66 25.16
CA LEU A 489 18.37 -1.44 25.07
C LEU A 489 19.80 -1.80 25.43
N GLU A 490 20.71 -1.69 24.47
CA GLU A 490 22.09 -2.18 24.58
C GLU A 490 22.93 -1.31 25.53
N GLU A 491 23.96 -1.90 26.14
CA GLU A 491 24.96 -1.15 26.89
C GLU A 491 25.86 -0.37 25.95
N GLY A 492 26.08 0.91 26.24
CA GLY A 492 27.04 1.74 25.51
C GLY A 492 26.47 3.05 25.02
N ALA A 493 27.19 3.66 24.08
CA ALA A 493 26.84 4.93 23.50
C ALA A 493 25.86 4.76 22.35
N HIS A 494 24.74 5.44 22.47
CA HIS A 494 23.75 5.63 21.40
C HIS A 494 23.83 7.05 20.90
N TYR A 495 23.76 7.24 19.61
CA TYR A 495 23.84 8.57 18.99
C TYR A 495 22.49 8.92 18.37
N LEU A 496 22.09 10.19 18.55
CA LEU A 496 20.99 10.80 17.81
C LEU A 496 21.57 11.99 17.04
N THR A 497 21.29 12.08 15.75
CA THR A 497 21.81 13.17 14.92
C THR A 497 20.72 13.76 14.03
N ILE A 498 20.79 15.11 13.85
CA ILE A 498 20.03 15.81 12.82
C ILE A 498 20.92 15.92 11.60
N ALA A 499 20.41 15.52 10.44
CA ALA A 499 21.16 15.56 9.19
C ALA A 499 20.26 15.84 7.99
N ASP A 500 20.87 16.18 6.85
CA ASP A 500 20.17 16.40 5.58
C ASP A 500 19.69 15.08 4.94
N ASP A 501 20.44 14.00 5.17
CA ASP A 501 20.19 12.65 4.65
C ASP A 501 20.93 11.59 5.50
N ALA A 502 20.76 10.31 5.18
CA ALA A 502 21.35 9.19 5.91
C ALA A 502 22.89 9.19 5.83
N HIS A 503 23.47 9.59 4.71
CA HIS A 503 24.92 9.63 4.53
C HIS A 503 25.57 10.77 5.34
N ALA A 504 24.93 11.94 5.36
CA ALA A 504 25.33 13.04 6.23
C ALA A 504 25.24 12.65 7.71
N ALA A 505 24.21 11.88 8.10
CA ALA A 505 24.05 11.35 9.45
C ALA A 505 25.21 10.41 9.83
N ALA A 506 25.60 9.49 8.93
CA ALA A 506 26.76 8.62 9.14
C ALA A 506 28.06 9.43 9.30
N ASN A 507 28.28 10.45 8.47
CA ASN A 507 29.43 11.33 8.57
C ASN A 507 29.47 12.14 9.88
N ASN A 508 28.33 12.66 10.35
CA ASN A 508 28.21 13.35 11.64
C ASN A 508 28.67 12.46 12.81
N ILE A 509 28.18 11.21 12.83
CA ILE A 509 28.52 10.24 13.88
C ILE A 509 29.99 9.80 13.79
N LEU A 510 30.51 9.55 12.58
CA LEU A 510 31.92 9.23 12.35
C LEU A 510 32.84 10.36 12.86
N THR A 511 32.46 11.62 12.65
CA THR A 511 33.21 12.77 13.16
C THR A 511 33.28 12.76 14.69
N VAL A 512 32.19 12.44 15.39
CA VAL A 512 32.18 12.28 16.86
C VAL A 512 33.05 11.10 17.30
N LYS A 513 33.17 10.08 16.48
CA LYS A 513 34.08 8.92 16.69
C LYS A 513 35.56 9.27 16.34
N GLY A 514 35.85 10.50 15.95
CA GLY A 514 37.18 11.02 15.67
C GLY A 514 37.71 10.66 14.28
N LYS A 515 36.83 10.37 13.34
CA LYS A 515 37.18 10.11 11.93
C LYS A 515 37.08 11.36 11.09
N THR A 516 37.81 11.38 9.98
CA THR A 516 37.90 12.49 9.04
C THR A 516 37.99 11.98 7.60
N THR A 517 38.02 12.89 6.63
CA THR A 517 38.24 12.52 5.22
C THR A 517 39.62 11.85 4.99
N ALA A 518 40.59 12.02 5.87
CA ALA A 518 41.86 11.27 5.81
C ALA A 518 41.71 9.78 6.19
N ASP A 519 40.64 9.42 6.89
CA ASP A 519 40.30 8.06 7.25
C ASP A 519 39.40 7.38 6.20
N GLY A 520 39.06 8.07 5.11
CA GLY A 520 38.23 7.55 4.02
C GLY A 520 36.78 8.04 4.04
N MET A 521 36.45 9.03 4.91
CA MET A 521 35.13 9.66 4.85
C MET A 521 34.98 10.44 3.52
N THR A 522 33.77 10.43 2.97
CA THR A 522 33.43 11.14 1.72
C THR A 522 33.33 12.65 1.94
N ALA A 523 32.95 13.09 3.14
CA ALA A 523 32.88 14.50 3.58
C ALA A 523 33.08 14.59 5.09
N ASP A 524 33.42 15.79 5.59
CA ASP A 524 33.44 16.07 7.02
C ASP A 524 32.00 16.17 7.55
N GLY A 525 31.72 15.60 8.73
CA GLY A 525 30.43 15.71 9.40
C GLY A 525 30.36 16.84 10.39
N ASP A 526 29.17 17.16 10.87
CA ASP A 526 28.90 18.17 11.89
C ASP A 526 28.66 17.54 13.27
N ALA A 527 29.72 17.53 14.10
CA ALA A 527 29.65 17.00 15.47
C ALA A 527 28.69 17.79 16.39
N SER A 528 28.35 19.05 16.06
CA SER A 528 27.39 19.85 16.83
C SER A 528 25.93 19.39 16.67
N MET A 529 25.66 18.62 15.63
CA MET A 529 24.35 18.03 15.35
C MET A 529 24.23 16.59 15.91
N VAL A 530 25.11 16.16 16.80
CA VAL A 530 25.09 14.82 17.42
C VAL A 530 24.88 14.89 18.91
N TYR A 531 23.90 14.17 19.41
CA TYR A 531 23.69 13.92 20.84
C TYR A 531 24.08 12.49 21.18
N THR A 532 24.80 12.30 22.30
CA THR A 532 25.18 10.96 22.77
C THR A 532 24.46 10.64 24.07
N ALA A 533 23.67 9.57 24.07
CA ALA A 533 23.10 8.94 25.24
C ALA A 533 23.91 7.68 25.60
N THR A 534 24.14 7.44 26.87
CA THR A 534 24.83 6.23 27.34
C THR A 534 23.88 5.42 28.21
N TYR A 535 23.77 4.13 27.93
CA TYR A 535 22.91 3.22 28.63
C TYR A 535 23.69 2.09 29.27
N SER A 536 23.10 1.50 30.31
CA SER A 536 23.39 0.14 30.75
C SER A 536 22.46 -0.82 30.05
N PHE A 537 22.85 -2.06 29.87
CA PHE A 537 22.01 -3.11 29.28
C PHE A 537 20.67 -3.22 30.00
N ASP A 538 19.57 -3.16 29.24
CA ASP A 538 18.20 -3.34 29.74
C ASP A 538 17.40 -4.25 28.78
N ALA A 539 17.03 -5.42 29.28
CA ALA A 539 16.13 -6.40 28.64
C ALA A 539 14.78 -6.51 29.37
N THR A 540 14.43 -5.50 30.20
CA THR A 540 13.25 -5.56 31.06
C THR A 540 12.18 -4.54 30.72
N THR A 541 12.58 -3.30 30.46
CA THR A 541 11.64 -2.20 30.10
C THR A 541 10.92 -2.54 28.81
N TYR A 542 11.64 -2.94 27.78
CA TYR A 542 11.12 -3.26 26.45
C TYR A 542 10.84 -4.75 26.25
N ALA A 543 10.84 -5.56 27.33
CA ALA A 543 10.15 -6.84 27.37
C ALA A 543 8.62 -6.65 27.39
N LYS A 544 8.16 -5.41 27.42
CA LYS A 544 6.78 -4.99 27.29
C LYS A 544 6.54 -4.30 25.96
N ALA A 545 5.45 -4.65 25.30
CA ALA A 545 5.05 -4.09 24.03
C ALA A 545 4.77 -2.57 24.13
N TYR A 546 5.31 -1.81 23.21
CA TYR A 546 5.19 -0.35 23.18
C TYR A 546 3.73 0.12 23.04
N GLY A 547 2.91 -0.62 22.27
CA GLY A 547 1.50 -0.32 22.04
C GLY A 547 0.65 -0.59 23.29
N THR A 548 0.70 -1.79 23.84
CA THR A 548 -0.25 -2.29 24.86
C THR A 548 0.32 -2.41 26.27
N GLY A 549 1.65 -2.55 26.41
CA GLY A 549 2.30 -2.89 27.67
C GLY A 549 2.21 -4.37 28.04
N ASN A 550 1.69 -5.22 27.17
CA ASN A 550 1.69 -6.68 27.34
C ASN A 550 3.11 -7.25 27.20
N ASP A 551 3.32 -8.50 27.60
CA ASP A 551 4.61 -9.15 27.45
C ASP A 551 4.93 -9.36 25.95
N VAL A 552 6.17 -9.01 25.56
CA VAL A 552 6.74 -9.37 24.27
C VAL A 552 7.32 -10.76 24.36
N THR A 553 7.02 -11.60 23.40
CA THR A 553 7.55 -12.97 23.30
C THR A 553 8.00 -13.29 21.89
N SER A 554 8.83 -14.32 21.73
CA SER A 554 9.18 -14.81 20.39
C SER A 554 7.97 -15.49 19.75
N LEU A 555 7.52 -14.95 18.62
CA LEU A 555 6.28 -15.37 17.94
C LEU A 555 6.55 -15.99 16.56
N PHE A 556 7.63 -15.62 15.90
CA PHE A 556 7.79 -15.87 14.46
C PHE A 556 8.86 -16.91 14.13
N ALA A 557 9.03 -17.93 14.95
CA ALA A 557 9.96 -19.02 14.68
C ALA A 557 9.65 -19.75 13.34
N ALA A 558 8.36 -19.87 12.99
CA ALA A 558 7.95 -20.50 11.73
C ALA A 558 8.23 -19.64 10.48
N ALA A 559 8.59 -18.37 10.65
CA ALA A 559 9.00 -17.48 9.57
C ALA A 559 10.50 -17.48 9.32
N ASP A 560 11.31 -18.00 10.25
CA ASP A 560 12.77 -18.05 10.16
C ASP A 560 13.27 -19.49 9.91
N VAL A 561 13.90 -19.73 8.76
CA VAL A 561 14.43 -21.06 8.38
C VAL A 561 15.30 -21.67 9.49
N ASN A 562 16.10 -20.83 10.18
CA ASN A 562 17.05 -21.29 11.20
C ASN A 562 16.38 -21.67 12.54
N ARG A 563 15.10 -21.29 12.73
CA ARG A 563 14.33 -21.54 13.95
C ARG A 563 13.12 -22.44 13.74
N TYR A 564 12.70 -22.59 12.50
CA TYR A 564 11.56 -23.40 12.13
C TYR A 564 11.89 -24.90 12.32
N GLU A 565 11.14 -25.58 13.18
CA GLU A 565 11.39 -27.01 13.49
C GLU A 565 11.28 -27.91 12.26
N GLY A 566 10.45 -27.53 11.28
CA GLY A 566 10.24 -28.27 10.04
C GLY A 566 11.30 -28.04 8.96
N SER A 567 12.30 -27.20 9.21
CA SER A 567 13.32 -26.85 8.19
C SER A 567 14.22 -28.01 7.76
N GLY A 568 14.39 -29.03 8.61
CA GLY A 568 15.32 -30.17 8.35
C GLY A 568 16.78 -29.69 8.29
N ASP A 569 17.44 -29.95 7.15
CA ASP A 569 18.83 -29.51 6.92
C ASP A 569 18.94 -28.12 6.27
N ASN A 570 17.82 -27.44 6.03
CA ASN A 570 17.82 -26.09 5.46
C ASN A 570 18.40 -25.08 6.46
N THR A 571 19.25 -24.18 5.96
CA THR A 571 19.83 -23.07 6.75
C THR A 571 19.95 -21.83 5.90
N VAL A 572 19.86 -20.66 6.53
CA VAL A 572 20.12 -19.36 5.94
C VAL A 572 21.25 -18.68 6.67
N THR A 573 22.28 -18.25 5.93
CA THR A 573 23.30 -17.35 6.46
C THR A 573 22.81 -15.91 6.20
N TYR A 574 22.22 -15.27 7.21
CA TYR A 574 21.82 -13.87 7.14
C TYR A 574 23.02 -12.96 7.06
N TYR A 575 22.89 -11.79 6.44
CA TYR A 575 23.96 -10.79 6.37
C TYR A 575 24.35 -10.33 7.77
N SER A 576 25.68 -10.20 8.00
CA SER A 576 26.22 -9.77 9.28
C SER A 576 27.37 -8.80 9.09
N ARG A 577 27.32 -7.66 9.81
CA ARG A 577 28.41 -6.68 9.79
C ARG A 577 29.69 -7.20 10.46
N SER A 578 29.60 -8.24 11.28
CA SER A 578 30.78 -8.91 11.84
C SER A 578 31.56 -9.73 10.80
N ASN A 579 30.93 -10.06 9.66
CA ASN A 579 31.51 -10.90 8.60
C ASN A 579 30.90 -10.65 7.21
N TRP A 580 31.00 -9.45 6.70
CA TRP A 580 30.45 -9.11 5.38
C TRP A 580 30.90 -10.04 4.26
N GLU A 581 32.23 -10.33 4.18
CA GLU A 581 32.77 -11.17 3.12
C GLU A 581 32.28 -12.62 3.17
N GLY A 582 31.92 -13.13 4.36
CA GLY A 582 31.41 -14.48 4.54
C GLY A 582 29.89 -14.61 4.44
N THR A 583 29.16 -13.51 4.53
CA THR A 583 27.70 -13.54 4.58
C THR A 583 27.03 -12.92 3.34
N VAL A 584 27.59 -11.86 2.74
CA VAL A 584 27.11 -11.27 1.49
C VAL A 584 27.75 -12.05 0.32
N THR A 585 27.14 -13.16 -0.02
CA THR A 585 27.63 -14.03 -1.10
C THR A 585 26.69 -13.96 -2.31
N PRO A 586 27.24 -13.97 -3.55
CA PRO A 586 26.40 -13.96 -4.75
C PRO A 586 25.53 -15.20 -4.87
N GLY A 587 24.31 -14.99 -5.33
CA GLY A 587 23.35 -16.05 -5.68
C GLY A 587 22.33 -16.33 -4.59
N ALA A 588 21.19 -16.86 -5.01
CA ALA A 588 20.05 -17.10 -4.14
C ALA A 588 20.27 -18.25 -3.16
N VAL A 589 19.72 -18.11 -1.97
CA VAL A 589 19.61 -19.18 -0.98
C VAL A 589 18.79 -20.33 -1.55
N LYS A 590 19.27 -21.57 -1.41
CA LYS A 590 18.56 -22.77 -1.86
C LYS A 590 17.94 -23.48 -0.69
N LEU A 591 16.62 -23.71 -0.76
CA LEU A 591 15.87 -24.46 0.24
C LEU A 591 15.24 -25.69 -0.39
N ALA A 592 15.20 -26.78 0.37
CA ALA A 592 14.55 -28.03 -0.02
C ALA A 592 13.19 -28.19 0.69
N MET A 593 12.22 -28.79 0.00
CA MET A 593 10.95 -29.18 0.60
C MET A 593 11.17 -30.37 1.54
N THR A 594 10.84 -30.20 2.81
CA THR A 594 10.78 -31.29 3.80
C THR A 594 9.35 -31.81 3.91
N GLN A 595 9.16 -32.98 4.52
CA GLN A 595 7.81 -33.49 4.78
C GLN A 595 7.02 -32.54 5.70
N GLN A 596 7.65 -32.06 6.78
CA GLN A 596 6.99 -31.17 7.74
C GLN A 596 6.64 -29.83 7.08
N LEU A 597 7.55 -29.24 6.30
CA LEU A 597 7.28 -28.00 5.57
C LEU A 597 6.10 -28.17 4.60
N PHE A 598 6.05 -29.28 3.87
CA PHE A 598 4.92 -29.58 3.01
C PHE A 598 3.61 -29.69 3.81
N ASP A 599 3.62 -30.44 4.90
CA ASP A 599 2.43 -30.63 5.75
C ASP A 599 1.93 -29.28 6.31
N ASP A 600 2.84 -28.41 6.78
CA ASP A 600 2.50 -27.10 7.35
C ASP A 600 2.06 -26.07 6.30
N THR A 601 2.51 -26.20 5.04
CA THR A 601 2.04 -25.33 3.95
C THR A 601 0.67 -25.73 3.40
N VAL A 602 0.24 -26.97 3.58
CA VAL A 602 -1.02 -27.51 3.10
C VAL A 602 -2.06 -27.52 4.24
N LEU A 603 -2.57 -26.34 4.58
CA LEU A 603 -3.61 -26.20 5.62
C LEU A 603 -4.92 -26.87 5.17
N THR A 604 -5.55 -27.56 6.11
CA THR A 604 -6.90 -28.11 5.96
C THR A 604 -7.74 -27.80 7.20
N ASP A 605 -9.05 -28.00 7.13
CA ASP A 605 -9.93 -27.84 8.28
C ASP A 605 -9.70 -28.89 9.38
N SER A 606 -8.89 -29.91 9.14
CA SER A 606 -8.44 -30.88 10.16
C SER A 606 -7.25 -30.38 10.98
N ASP A 607 -6.60 -29.27 10.58
CA ASP A 607 -5.41 -28.70 11.26
C ASP A 607 -5.80 -27.66 12.32
N LEU A 608 -7.06 -27.65 12.74
CA LEU A 608 -7.52 -26.79 13.83
C LEU A 608 -6.88 -27.20 15.15
N PRO A 609 -6.54 -26.23 16.04
CA PRO A 609 -6.11 -26.51 17.39
C PRO A 609 -7.15 -27.32 18.19
N SER A 610 -6.73 -27.99 19.28
CA SER A 610 -7.67 -28.71 20.13
C SER A 610 -8.74 -27.81 20.71
N ALA A 611 -9.99 -28.26 20.69
CA ALA A 611 -11.12 -27.58 21.34
C ALA A 611 -11.20 -27.86 22.84
N ASP A 612 -10.25 -28.62 23.43
CA ASP A 612 -10.26 -28.99 24.84
C ASP A 612 -10.20 -27.74 25.73
N GLY A 613 -11.13 -27.65 26.68
CA GLY A 613 -11.22 -26.53 27.60
C GLY A 613 -12.04 -25.33 27.09
N TYR A 614 -12.51 -25.33 25.84
CA TYR A 614 -13.43 -24.33 25.35
C TYR A 614 -14.91 -24.67 25.72
N GLU A 615 -15.65 -23.66 26.14
CA GLU A 615 -17.08 -23.76 26.39
C GLU A 615 -17.87 -23.10 25.26
N TRP A 616 -19.08 -23.59 25.00
CA TRP A 616 -19.97 -22.95 24.03
C TRP A 616 -20.36 -21.56 24.50
N PRO A 617 -20.25 -20.53 23.63
CA PRO A 617 -20.77 -19.20 23.93
C PRO A 617 -22.30 -19.23 24.03
N VAL A 618 -22.86 -18.24 24.70
CA VAL A 618 -24.32 -18.06 24.79
C VAL A 618 -24.85 -17.51 23.47
N PHE A 619 -25.97 -18.04 23.00
CA PHE A 619 -26.66 -17.62 21.79
C PHE A 619 -28.13 -17.36 21.99
N GLY A 620 -28.71 -16.41 21.25
CA GLY A 620 -30.17 -16.20 21.17
C GLY A 620 -30.81 -15.71 22.44
N LYS A 621 -30.06 -15.13 23.37
CA LYS A 621 -30.60 -14.56 24.61
C LYS A 621 -31.36 -13.29 24.28
N GLN A 622 -32.60 -13.16 24.80
CA GLN A 622 -33.41 -11.97 24.52
C GLN A 622 -32.84 -10.73 25.22
N ALA A 623 -32.44 -9.71 24.44
CA ALA A 623 -31.95 -8.46 25.01
C ALA A 623 -32.52 -7.19 24.29
N ASP A 624 -33.12 -7.32 23.12
CA ASP A 624 -33.73 -6.24 22.31
C ASP A 624 -32.80 -5.04 22.05
N LEU A 625 -31.46 -5.27 22.03
CA LEU A 625 -30.46 -4.25 21.75
C LEU A 625 -30.22 -4.09 20.23
N GLN A 626 -30.19 -2.84 19.79
CA GLN A 626 -29.78 -2.51 18.42
C GLN A 626 -28.29 -2.16 18.41
N LEU A 627 -27.62 -2.37 17.30
CA LEU A 627 -26.18 -2.08 17.17
C LEU A 627 -25.87 -0.62 17.53
N ILE A 628 -26.71 0.32 17.13
CA ILE A 628 -26.54 1.75 17.44
C ILE A 628 -26.43 2.05 18.94
N ASN A 629 -26.98 1.20 19.82
CA ASN A 629 -26.86 1.36 21.26
C ASN A 629 -25.42 1.12 21.76
N MET A 630 -24.58 0.48 20.95
CA MET A 630 -23.17 0.18 21.24
C MET A 630 -22.21 1.27 20.77
N ARG A 631 -22.71 2.31 20.05
CA ARG A 631 -21.86 3.39 19.54
C ARG A 631 -21.19 4.16 20.69
N GLY A 632 -19.85 4.30 20.62
CA GLY A 632 -19.04 4.96 21.63
C GLY A 632 -18.86 4.17 22.94
N ILE A 633 -19.34 2.93 22.98
CA ILE A 633 -19.08 2.00 24.09
C ILE A 633 -17.74 1.31 23.83
N ASP A 634 -16.86 1.33 24.82
CA ASP A 634 -15.57 0.66 24.76
C ASP A 634 -15.75 -0.83 24.42
N ALA A 635 -14.88 -1.36 23.57
CA ALA A 635 -14.96 -2.76 23.11
C ALA A 635 -14.89 -3.77 24.29
N ASP A 636 -14.21 -3.40 25.39
CA ASP A 636 -14.06 -4.24 26.58
C ASP A 636 -15.19 -4.03 27.60
N ASP A 637 -16.13 -3.13 27.33
CA ASP A 637 -17.28 -2.91 28.23
C ASP A 637 -18.18 -4.16 28.28
N PRO A 638 -18.62 -4.61 29.48
CA PRO A 638 -19.50 -5.76 29.63
C PRO A 638 -20.85 -5.68 28.89
N GLN A 639 -21.26 -4.50 28.44
CA GLN A 639 -22.47 -4.34 27.61
C GLN A 639 -22.33 -5.08 26.27
N TRP A 640 -21.12 -5.16 25.73
CA TRP A 640 -20.85 -5.93 24.52
C TRP A 640 -21.14 -7.42 24.69
N GLU A 641 -20.85 -8.00 25.87
CA GLU A 641 -21.19 -9.41 26.10
C GLU A 641 -22.71 -9.61 26.11
N THR A 642 -23.47 -8.68 26.73
CA THR A 642 -24.95 -8.73 26.70
C THR A 642 -25.47 -8.59 25.25
N PHE A 643 -24.87 -7.71 24.45
CA PHE A 643 -25.23 -7.51 23.04
C PHE A 643 -24.91 -8.76 22.22
N MET A 644 -23.73 -9.35 22.38
CA MET A 644 -23.32 -10.56 21.66
C MET A 644 -24.12 -11.81 22.02
N ASP A 645 -24.55 -11.94 23.28
CA ASP A 645 -25.39 -13.06 23.79
C ASP A 645 -26.74 -13.18 23.06
N GLN A 646 -27.27 -12.07 22.52
CA GLN A 646 -28.54 -12.10 21.78
C GLN A 646 -28.42 -12.66 20.37
N LEU A 647 -27.20 -12.65 19.77
CA LEU A 647 -26.98 -13.14 18.42
C LEU A 647 -27.09 -14.67 18.38
N THR A 648 -27.65 -15.18 17.31
CA THR A 648 -27.64 -16.63 17.00
C THR A 648 -26.30 -17.02 16.38
N PHE A 649 -25.97 -18.32 16.41
CA PHE A 649 -24.77 -18.82 15.70
C PHE A 649 -24.80 -18.49 14.21
N ASP A 650 -25.97 -18.63 13.56
CA ASP A 650 -26.15 -18.30 12.14
C ASP A 650 -25.87 -16.81 11.84
N GLN A 651 -26.22 -15.91 12.77
CA GLN A 651 -25.93 -14.48 12.60
C GLN A 651 -24.44 -14.19 12.76
N LEU A 652 -23.75 -14.85 13.70
CA LEU A 652 -22.29 -14.75 13.83
C LEU A 652 -21.59 -15.27 12.56
N ALA A 653 -21.98 -16.46 12.11
CA ALA A 653 -21.45 -17.03 10.87
C ALA A 653 -21.72 -16.12 9.66
N LYS A 654 -22.88 -15.46 9.61
CA LYS A 654 -23.24 -14.53 8.56
C LYS A 654 -22.39 -13.27 8.57
N ILE A 655 -22.11 -12.70 9.74
CA ILE A 655 -21.22 -11.51 9.87
C ILE A 655 -19.83 -11.82 9.32
N CYS A 656 -19.31 -13.03 9.57
CA CYS A 656 -17.97 -13.47 9.20
C CYS A 656 -17.91 -14.20 7.83
N ALA A 657 -19.01 -14.25 7.08
CA ALA A 657 -19.07 -15.04 5.85
C ALA A 657 -18.32 -14.42 4.68
N ASN A 658 -18.34 -13.10 4.58
CA ASN A 658 -17.77 -12.38 3.45
C ASN A 658 -17.46 -10.92 3.81
N GLY A 659 -16.27 -10.45 3.41
CA GLY A 659 -15.80 -9.08 3.53
C GLY A 659 -15.52 -8.40 2.20
N LEU A 660 -15.88 -9.01 1.04
CA LEU A 660 -15.57 -8.45 -0.28
C LEU A 660 -16.19 -7.07 -0.47
N ARG A 661 -15.39 -6.05 -0.27
CA ARG A 661 -15.74 -4.62 -0.41
C ARG A 661 -17.01 -4.23 0.38
N MET A 662 -17.25 -4.90 1.51
CA MET A 662 -18.43 -4.67 2.32
C MET A 662 -18.38 -5.34 3.69
N THR A 663 -19.34 -5.01 4.55
CA THR A 663 -19.75 -5.85 5.67
C THR A 663 -21.25 -6.13 5.57
N ILE A 664 -21.64 -7.39 5.79
CA ILE A 664 -23.01 -7.88 5.56
C ILE A 664 -24.03 -7.25 6.52
N ALA A 665 -25.24 -6.94 6.04
CA ALA A 665 -26.34 -6.45 6.87
C ALA A 665 -26.92 -7.53 7.79
N ILE A 666 -27.20 -7.16 9.05
CA ILE A 666 -27.96 -7.97 10.01
C ILE A 666 -29.12 -7.12 10.52
N ASN A 667 -30.24 -7.23 9.83
CA ASN A 667 -31.41 -6.35 10.01
C ASN A 667 -32.02 -6.44 11.42
N GLU A 668 -31.92 -7.62 12.06
CA GLU A 668 -32.50 -7.90 13.37
C GLU A 668 -31.85 -7.03 14.47
N ILE A 669 -30.60 -6.67 14.31
CA ILE A 669 -29.86 -5.81 15.24
C ILE A 669 -29.62 -4.41 14.70
N GLY A 670 -30.23 -4.05 13.55
CA GLY A 670 -30.06 -2.73 12.95
C GLY A 670 -28.67 -2.47 12.40
N LYS A 671 -27.86 -3.52 12.08
CA LYS A 671 -26.60 -3.38 11.38
C LYS A 671 -26.87 -3.20 9.89
N PRO A 672 -26.47 -2.07 9.27
CA PRO A 672 -26.58 -1.90 7.83
C PRO A 672 -25.52 -2.73 7.09
N GLU A 673 -25.69 -2.90 5.80
CA GLU A 673 -24.62 -3.20 4.87
C GLU A 673 -23.69 -1.98 4.77
N THR A 674 -22.38 -2.20 4.82
CA THR A 674 -21.42 -1.16 4.45
C THR A 674 -20.91 -1.44 3.04
N VAL A 675 -20.42 -0.41 2.38
CA VAL A 675 -19.74 -0.52 1.09
C VAL A 675 -18.34 0.03 1.26
N ASP A 676 -17.36 -0.75 0.85
CA ASP A 676 -15.94 -0.41 0.94
C ASP A 676 -15.32 -0.43 -0.46
N HIS A 677 -14.21 0.25 -0.65
CA HIS A 677 -13.61 0.34 -1.99
C HIS A 677 -12.08 0.45 -1.97
N ASN A 678 -11.44 0.16 -3.11
CA ASN A 678 -10.01 0.38 -3.31
C ASN A 678 -9.66 1.87 -3.22
N GLY A 679 -8.47 2.17 -2.64
CA GLY A 679 -8.04 3.53 -2.51
C GLY A 679 -6.60 3.78 -2.05
N PRO A 680 -5.58 2.98 -2.46
CA PRO A 680 -4.20 3.27 -2.05
C PRO A 680 -3.67 4.61 -2.63
N SER A 681 -4.21 5.06 -3.76
CA SER A 681 -3.89 6.37 -4.37
C SER A 681 -5.12 7.32 -4.36
N GLY A 682 -6.00 7.18 -3.35
CA GLY A 682 -7.28 7.87 -3.25
C GLY A 682 -8.45 7.06 -3.80
N VAL A 683 -9.67 7.59 -3.72
CA VAL A 683 -10.88 6.95 -4.24
C VAL A 683 -10.89 7.03 -5.77
N THR A 684 -10.28 6.07 -6.43
CA THR A 684 -9.98 6.13 -7.87
C THR A 684 -11.14 5.72 -8.78
N GLN A 685 -12.17 5.09 -8.25
CA GLN A 685 -13.31 4.61 -9.03
C GLN A 685 -14.42 5.65 -9.17
N LYS A 686 -15.19 5.54 -10.27
CA LYS A 686 -16.34 6.41 -10.52
C LYS A 686 -17.45 6.15 -9.50
N TYR A 687 -17.97 7.21 -8.92
CA TYR A 687 -19.16 7.20 -8.10
C TYR A 687 -20.16 8.28 -8.53
N SER A 688 -21.41 8.09 -8.15
CA SER A 688 -22.50 9.02 -8.45
C SER A 688 -23.03 9.62 -7.15
N VAL A 689 -23.45 10.86 -7.18
CA VAL A 689 -24.03 11.54 -6.02
C VAL A 689 -25.53 11.71 -6.20
N GLY A 690 -26.30 11.20 -5.22
CA GLY A 690 -27.74 11.36 -5.19
C GLY A 690 -28.17 12.74 -4.69
N SER A 691 -29.48 13.00 -4.76
CA SER A 691 -30.08 14.26 -4.32
C SER A 691 -29.92 14.56 -2.82
N ASN A 692 -29.57 13.55 -2.03
CA ASN A 692 -29.30 13.64 -0.58
C ASN A 692 -27.81 13.83 -0.27
N GLY A 693 -26.94 13.97 -1.28
CA GLY A 693 -25.50 14.15 -1.12
C GLY A 693 -24.70 12.84 -0.93
N TYR A 694 -25.35 11.68 -1.09
CA TYR A 694 -24.70 10.35 -0.99
C TYR A 694 -24.73 9.63 -2.33
N ALA A 695 -23.84 8.66 -2.47
CA ALA A 695 -23.70 7.88 -3.69
C ALA A 695 -25.04 7.24 -4.09
N VAL A 696 -25.45 7.52 -5.31
CA VAL A 696 -26.51 6.80 -6.00
C VAL A 696 -25.99 6.55 -7.40
N GLN A 697 -25.98 5.30 -7.82
CA GLN A 697 -25.68 5.03 -9.23
C GLN A 697 -26.74 5.65 -10.12
N THR A 698 -26.29 6.45 -11.08
CA THR A 698 -27.14 6.93 -12.16
C THR A 698 -26.51 6.49 -13.49
N ASN A 699 -27.37 6.21 -14.49
CA ASN A 699 -26.94 6.03 -15.87
C ASN A 699 -26.60 7.37 -16.55
N ASP A 700 -26.61 8.47 -15.80
CA ASP A 700 -26.31 9.81 -16.29
C ASP A 700 -24.79 10.06 -16.10
N PRO A 701 -24.00 10.04 -17.19
CA PRO A 701 -22.56 10.21 -17.10
C PRO A 701 -22.15 11.58 -16.53
N ASP A 702 -23.00 12.60 -16.64
CA ASP A 702 -22.73 13.95 -16.10
C ASP A 702 -22.87 14.01 -14.57
N LYS A 703 -23.48 13.00 -13.98
CA LYS A 703 -23.63 12.87 -12.52
C LYS A 703 -22.64 11.89 -11.90
N ASN A 704 -21.89 11.17 -12.72
CA ASN A 704 -20.84 10.25 -12.26
C ASN A 704 -19.54 11.04 -12.06
N MET A 705 -19.00 11.01 -10.86
CA MET A 705 -17.76 11.66 -10.53
C MET A 705 -16.74 10.65 -10.03
N LYS A 706 -15.50 10.82 -10.44
CA LYS A 706 -14.35 10.10 -9.88
C LYS A 706 -13.83 10.88 -8.67
N GLY A 707 -13.35 10.19 -7.67
CA GLY A 707 -12.58 10.76 -6.59
C GLY A 707 -11.28 11.41 -7.10
N THR A 708 -10.56 12.03 -6.23
CA THR A 708 -9.25 12.59 -6.51
C THR A 708 -8.20 11.49 -6.54
N CYS A 709 -7.33 11.48 -7.54
CA CYS A 709 -6.20 10.57 -7.64
C CYS A 709 -4.93 11.32 -7.28
N TYR A 710 -4.27 10.84 -6.21
CA TYR A 710 -3.06 11.45 -5.64
C TYR A 710 -1.80 10.92 -6.34
N PRO A 711 -0.64 11.58 -6.16
CA PRO A 711 0.66 11.04 -6.58
C PRO A 711 0.96 9.70 -5.90
N CYS A 712 1.98 8.97 -6.39
CA CYS A 712 2.43 7.75 -5.72
C CYS A 712 2.82 8.03 -4.25
N ASN A 713 2.67 7.01 -3.42
CA ASN A 713 2.91 7.13 -1.97
C ASN A 713 4.37 7.51 -1.65
N GLY A 714 5.33 7.14 -2.50
CA GLY A 714 6.71 7.60 -2.39
C GLY A 714 6.85 9.14 -2.46
N ILE A 715 6.08 9.83 -3.33
CA ILE A 715 6.03 11.30 -3.39
C ILE A 715 5.36 11.88 -2.15
N ILE A 716 4.31 11.25 -1.62
CA ILE A 716 3.67 11.66 -0.36
C ILE A 716 4.69 11.56 0.79
N ALA A 717 5.45 10.45 0.86
CA ALA A 717 6.50 10.27 1.87
C ALA A 717 7.64 11.28 1.71
N ALA A 718 8.05 11.57 0.47
CA ALA A 718 9.11 12.54 0.17
C ALA A 718 8.80 13.96 0.66
N THR A 719 7.53 14.31 0.87
CA THR A 719 7.17 15.61 1.47
C THR A 719 7.73 15.76 2.87
N MET A 720 7.86 14.68 3.64
CA MET A 720 8.19 14.68 5.09
C MET A 720 7.41 15.76 5.86
N ASN A 721 6.10 15.88 5.55
CA ASN A 721 5.22 16.89 6.11
C ASN A 721 3.95 16.25 6.69
N SER A 722 3.98 15.96 7.99
CA SER A 722 2.89 15.30 8.72
C SER A 722 1.54 16.00 8.58
N GLN A 723 1.53 17.35 8.55
CA GLN A 723 0.28 18.11 8.41
C GLN A 723 -0.29 17.95 6.99
N LEU A 724 0.55 18.08 5.97
CA LEU A 724 0.12 17.97 4.57
C LEU A 724 -0.43 16.57 4.28
N VAL A 725 0.23 15.52 4.79
CA VAL A 725 -0.22 14.13 4.65
C VAL A 725 -1.56 13.91 5.34
N GLN A 726 -1.77 14.46 6.54
CA GLN A 726 -3.06 14.37 7.22
C GLN A 726 -4.18 15.08 6.41
N GLU A 727 -3.89 16.22 5.80
CA GLU A 727 -4.83 16.94 4.93
C GLU A 727 -5.17 16.14 3.65
N VAL A 728 -4.21 15.37 3.11
CA VAL A 728 -4.45 14.39 2.04
C VAL A 728 -5.45 13.34 2.52
N GLY A 729 -5.19 12.72 3.66
CA GLY A 729 -6.08 11.72 4.25
C GLY A 729 -7.50 12.27 4.49
N GLU A 730 -7.63 13.52 4.99
CA GLU A 730 -8.94 14.16 5.15
C GLU A 730 -9.71 14.27 3.83
N LEU A 731 -9.03 14.61 2.73
CA LEU A 731 -9.67 14.74 1.41
C LEU A 731 -10.02 13.37 0.81
N ILE A 732 -9.18 12.35 1.01
CA ILE A 732 -9.51 10.96 0.63
C ILE A 732 -10.75 10.50 1.40
N GLY A 733 -10.81 10.77 2.71
CA GLY A 733 -11.97 10.50 3.53
C GLY A 733 -13.23 11.25 3.08
N GLU A 734 -13.12 12.51 2.64
CA GLU A 734 -14.21 13.27 2.02
C GLU A 734 -14.70 12.62 0.72
N ASP A 735 -13.79 12.25 -0.18
CA ASP A 735 -14.15 11.54 -1.42
C ASP A 735 -14.89 10.22 -1.11
N ALA A 736 -14.40 9.44 -0.16
CA ALA A 736 -15.03 8.20 0.29
C ALA A 736 -16.41 8.46 0.90
N MET A 737 -16.55 9.53 1.71
CA MET A 737 -17.84 9.93 2.30
C MET A 737 -18.85 10.30 1.22
N TRP A 738 -18.46 11.09 0.22
CA TRP A 738 -19.33 11.49 -0.88
C TRP A 738 -19.68 10.31 -1.78
N ALA A 739 -18.75 9.35 -1.94
CA ALA A 739 -18.98 8.09 -2.65
C ALA A 739 -19.90 7.11 -1.89
N GLY A 740 -20.19 7.36 -0.61
CA GLY A 740 -21.00 6.49 0.23
C GLY A 740 -20.23 5.31 0.82
N TYR A 741 -18.90 5.31 0.77
CA TYR A 741 -18.05 4.24 1.29
C TYR A 741 -17.81 4.40 2.79
N ALA A 742 -17.85 3.28 3.52
CA ALA A 742 -17.58 3.22 4.95
C ALA A 742 -16.16 2.76 5.26
N GLY A 743 -15.55 2.02 4.34
CA GLY A 743 -14.18 1.53 4.43
C GLY A 743 -13.40 1.75 3.15
N LEU A 744 -12.07 1.83 3.28
CA LEU A 744 -11.14 2.03 2.18
C LEU A 744 -10.03 0.97 2.20
N TYR A 745 -9.91 0.16 1.13
CA TYR A 745 -8.79 -0.78 0.90
C TYR A 745 -7.55 0.00 0.48
N GLY A 746 -6.79 0.40 1.43
CA GLY A 746 -5.63 1.27 1.42
C GLY A 746 -5.50 1.78 2.86
N THR A 747 -4.40 2.30 3.26
CA THR A 747 -3.16 2.64 2.56
C THR A 747 -2.24 1.44 2.38
N GLY A 748 -1.26 1.55 1.47
CA GLY A 748 -0.26 0.48 1.24
C GLY A 748 0.97 0.67 2.13
N LEU A 749 1.34 -0.35 2.93
CA LEU A 749 2.40 -0.28 3.95
C LEU A 749 3.55 -1.26 3.75
N ASN A 750 3.54 -2.02 2.66
CA ASN A 750 4.67 -2.87 2.35
C ASN A 750 5.92 -2.03 2.08
N ILE A 751 7.06 -2.65 2.24
CA ILE A 751 8.35 -1.96 2.17
C ILE A 751 8.87 -1.99 0.72
N HIS A 752 9.52 -0.92 0.28
CA HIS A 752 10.28 -0.89 -0.97
C HIS A 752 11.54 -1.76 -0.82
N ARG A 753 11.33 -3.10 -0.65
CA ARG A 753 12.43 -4.03 -0.46
C ARG A 753 13.34 -4.08 -1.69
N SER A 754 12.76 -3.97 -2.86
CA SER A 754 13.49 -3.93 -4.13
C SER A 754 12.90 -2.87 -5.05
N PRO A 755 13.73 -2.10 -5.77
CA PRO A 755 13.25 -1.22 -6.84
C PRO A 755 12.39 -1.94 -7.87
N TYR A 756 12.57 -3.25 -8.04
CA TYR A 756 11.87 -4.05 -9.04
C TYR A 756 10.49 -4.55 -8.61
N SER A 757 10.05 -4.28 -7.38
CA SER A 757 8.68 -4.62 -6.98
C SER A 757 7.64 -3.86 -7.82
N GLY A 758 6.62 -4.57 -8.30
CA GLY A 758 5.60 -3.99 -9.17
C GLY A 758 4.75 -2.91 -8.50
N ARG A 759 4.57 -2.99 -7.18
CA ARG A 759 3.67 -2.12 -6.41
C ARG A 759 4.38 -1.02 -5.61
N VAL A 760 5.63 -0.68 -5.94
CA VAL A 760 6.34 0.47 -5.32
C VAL A 760 5.49 1.75 -5.34
N PHE A 761 4.69 1.97 -6.39
CA PHE A 761 3.83 3.16 -6.50
C PHE A 761 2.74 3.29 -5.42
N GLU A 762 2.37 2.17 -4.75
CA GLU A 762 1.36 2.13 -3.67
C GLU A 762 1.97 2.21 -2.26
N TYR A 763 3.29 2.06 -2.14
CA TYR A 763 4.01 2.00 -0.87
C TYR A 763 4.83 3.26 -0.66
N TYR A 764 5.29 3.51 0.58
CA TYR A 764 5.87 4.81 0.94
C TYR A 764 7.39 4.84 0.84
N SER A 765 8.09 3.78 1.29
CA SER A 765 9.54 3.86 1.52
C SER A 765 10.18 2.48 1.72
N GLU A 766 11.52 2.42 1.59
CA GLU A 766 12.34 1.30 2.07
C GLU A 766 12.47 1.25 3.60
N ASP A 767 12.06 2.31 4.31
CA ASP A 767 12.15 2.41 5.77
C ASP A 767 10.81 2.24 6.47
N GLY A 768 10.73 1.27 7.42
CA GLY A 768 9.49 0.95 8.13
C GLY A 768 9.02 2.05 9.09
N ILE A 769 9.93 2.86 9.65
CA ILE A 769 9.56 3.98 10.54
C ILE A 769 9.00 5.14 9.71
N LEU A 770 9.65 5.52 8.62
CA LEU A 770 9.12 6.56 7.72
C LEU A 770 7.75 6.15 7.19
N THR A 771 7.62 4.93 6.67
CA THR A 771 6.34 4.37 6.18
C THR A 771 5.25 4.49 7.25
N GLY A 772 5.50 4.00 8.46
CA GLY A 772 4.50 4.00 9.52
C GLY A 772 4.15 5.39 10.05
N LEU A 773 5.13 6.32 10.13
CA LEU A 773 4.88 7.71 10.57
C LEU A 773 4.05 8.51 9.55
N ILE A 774 4.31 8.32 8.26
CA ILE A 774 3.56 8.97 7.18
C ILE A 774 2.13 8.41 7.15
N ASP A 775 2.00 7.09 7.13
CA ASP A 775 0.69 6.44 7.09
C ASP A 775 -0.18 6.77 8.30
N ALA A 776 0.41 6.84 9.50
CA ALA A 776 -0.35 7.22 10.68
C ALA A 776 -1.05 8.58 10.50
N ARG A 777 -0.46 9.53 9.78
CA ARG A 777 -1.07 10.84 9.51
C ARG A 777 -2.18 10.74 8.45
N GLU A 778 -1.95 9.98 7.39
CA GLU A 778 -2.95 9.76 6.36
C GLU A 778 -4.17 9.03 6.92
N THR A 779 -3.93 7.96 7.70
CA THR A 779 -4.99 7.20 8.40
C THR A 779 -5.80 8.07 9.36
N VAL A 780 -5.15 8.94 10.17
CA VAL A 780 -5.87 9.93 11.01
C VAL A 780 -6.80 10.80 10.16
N GLY A 781 -6.31 11.30 9.04
CA GLY A 781 -7.08 12.11 8.12
C GLY A 781 -8.31 11.38 7.59
N ILE A 782 -8.13 10.18 7.04
CA ILE A 782 -9.24 9.37 6.48
C ILE A 782 -10.25 9.01 7.56
N GLN A 783 -9.79 8.50 8.72
CA GLN A 783 -10.67 8.10 9.83
C GLN A 783 -11.40 9.29 10.46
N SER A 784 -10.90 10.52 10.33
CA SER A 784 -11.59 11.73 10.77
C SER A 784 -12.94 11.94 10.08
N LYS A 785 -13.17 11.26 8.95
CA LYS A 785 -14.44 11.25 8.18
C LYS A 785 -15.29 10.00 8.45
N GLY A 786 -14.92 9.22 9.46
CA GLY A 786 -15.61 7.98 9.82
C GLY A 786 -15.41 6.84 8.85
N VAL A 787 -14.42 6.91 8.00
CA VAL A 787 -14.04 5.86 7.04
C VAL A 787 -12.92 5.03 7.66
N TYR A 788 -13.17 3.74 7.93
CA TYR A 788 -12.12 2.86 8.42
C TYR A 788 -11.17 2.44 7.29
N VAL A 789 -9.89 2.29 7.64
CA VAL A 789 -8.80 2.05 6.69
C VAL A 789 -8.32 0.61 6.84
N TYR A 790 -8.18 -0.11 5.73
CA TYR A 790 -7.58 -1.44 5.70
C TYR A 790 -6.11 -1.31 5.30
N ASN A 791 -5.24 -1.06 6.28
CA ASN A 791 -3.80 -1.03 6.04
C ASN A 791 -3.33 -2.35 5.44
N LYS A 792 -2.62 -2.31 4.29
CA LYS A 792 -2.32 -3.49 3.48
C LYS A 792 -0.90 -3.49 2.93
N HIS A 793 -0.38 -4.68 2.58
CA HIS A 793 -0.88 -6.03 2.79
C HIS A 793 -0.11 -6.65 3.95
N PHE A 794 -0.80 -7.03 5.00
CA PHE A 794 -0.24 -7.47 6.28
C PHE A 794 0.13 -8.95 6.23
N VAL A 795 1.40 -9.36 6.09
CA VAL A 795 2.66 -8.64 6.00
C VAL A 795 3.62 -9.37 5.03
N LEU A 796 4.75 -8.73 4.63
CA LEU A 796 5.80 -9.27 3.75
C LEU A 796 5.35 -9.51 2.30
N ASN A 797 4.37 -8.78 1.78
CA ASN A 797 4.03 -8.79 0.36
C ASN A 797 4.81 -7.69 -0.38
N ASP A 798 6.15 -7.79 -0.36
CA ASP A 798 7.06 -6.78 -0.91
C ASP A 798 7.49 -7.12 -2.34
N GLN A 799 6.89 -8.14 -2.96
CA GLN A 799 7.00 -8.50 -4.37
C GLN A 799 5.67 -9.04 -4.92
N GLU A 800 5.49 -8.96 -6.23
CA GLU A 800 4.24 -9.36 -6.88
C GLU A 800 4.32 -10.74 -7.54
N ASN A 801 5.48 -11.14 -8.03
CA ASN A 801 5.64 -12.44 -8.69
C ASN A 801 5.35 -13.61 -7.74
N ASN A 802 4.37 -14.45 -8.14
CA ASN A 802 3.89 -15.60 -7.35
C ASN A 802 3.44 -15.26 -5.91
N ARG A 803 2.98 -14.05 -5.65
CA ARG A 803 2.50 -13.59 -4.32
C ARG A 803 1.46 -14.52 -3.69
N ALA A 804 0.62 -15.20 -4.50
CA ALA A 804 -0.40 -16.13 -4.03
C ALA A 804 0.21 -17.41 -3.44
N GLY A 805 0.49 -17.38 -2.15
CA GLY A 805 0.98 -18.51 -1.37
C GLY A 805 2.48 -18.72 -1.37
N ILE A 806 3.29 -17.80 -1.91
CA ILE A 806 4.76 -17.89 -1.80
C ILE A 806 5.20 -17.91 -0.33
N GLY A 807 6.14 -18.79 0.03
CA GLY A 807 6.77 -18.82 1.35
C GLY A 807 7.79 -17.67 1.47
N THR A 808 7.53 -16.69 2.31
CA THR A 808 8.44 -15.56 2.56
C THR A 808 9.19 -15.81 3.86
N TRP A 809 10.48 -16.07 3.76
CA TRP A 809 11.34 -16.40 4.90
C TRP A 809 12.12 -15.17 5.37
N CYS A 810 11.98 -14.81 6.64
CA CYS A 810 12.59 -13.64 7.26
C CYS A 810 12.94 -13.94 8.72
N ASN A 811 14.09 -13.47 9.23
CA ASN A 811 14.36 -13.56 10.66
C ASN A 811 13.44 -12.62 11.47
N GLU A 812 13.17 -13.00 12.72
CA GLU A 812 12.20 -12.26 13.55
C GLU A 812 12.66 -10.82 13.88
N GLN A 813 13.98 -10.55 13.96
CA GLN A 813 14.48 -9.19 14.16
C GLN A 813 14.08 -8.27 13.01
N ALA A 814 14.38 -8.63 11.78
CA ALA A 814 14.05 -7.84 10.60
C ALA A 814 12.53 -7.72 10.42
N LEU A 815 11.78 -8.81 10.66
CA LEU A 815 10.33 -8.80 10.61
C LEU A 815 9.73 -7.76 11.55
N ARG A 816 10.21 -7.69 12.81
CA ARG A 816 9.72 -6.75 13.82
C ARG A 816 10.21 -5.31 13.64
N GLU A 817 11.50 -5.12 13.30
CA GLU A 817 12.12 -3.80 13.27
C GLU A 817 11.86 -3.03 11.96
N ILE A 818 11.50 -3.73 10.87
CA ILE A 818 11.24 -3.13 9.55
C ILE A 818 9.77 -3.33 9.16
N TYR A 819 9.39 -4.57 8.87
CA TYR A 819 8.13 -4.88 8.17
C TYR A 819 6.90 -4.70 9.06
N LEU A 820 6.92 -5.21 10.29
CA LEU A 820 5.84 -5.00 11.25
C LEU A 820 5.83 -3.58 11.81
N ARG A 821 6.98 -2.90 11.88
CA ARG A 821 7.08 -1.51 12.33
C ARG A 821 6.22 -0.56 11.49
N ALA A 822 6.13 -0.79 10.20
CA ALA A 822 5.30 -0.02 9.28
C ALA A 822 3.80 -0.08 9.64
N PHE A 823 3.33 -1.23 10.14
CA PHE A 823 1.94 -1.42 10.58
C PHE A 823 1.72 -1.05 12.05
N GLU A 824 2.73 -1.24 12.90
CA GLU A 824 2.65 -0.92 14.33
C GLU A 824 2.33 0.56 14.58
N LEU A 825 3.01 1.44 13.86
CA LEU A 825 2.89 2.89 14.10
C LEU A 825 1.50 3.45 13.78
N PRO A 826 0.84 3.14 12.67
CA PRO A 826 -0.54 3.55 12.43
C PRO A 826 -1.53 2.98 13.46
N ILE A 827 -1.34 1.74 13.91
CA ILE A 827 -2.18 1.16 14.97
C ILE A 827 -2.05 1.99 16.26
N ILE A 828 -0.82 2.28 16.68
CA ILE A 828 -0.56 3.00 17.94
C ILE A 828 -0.90 4.49 17.86
N GLN A 829 -0.58 5.16 16.73
CA GLN A 829 -0.66 6.63 16.62
C GLN A 829 -1.97 7.12 16.00
N ALA A 830 -2.62 6.30 15.19
CA ALA A 830 -3.85 6.65 14.47
C ALA A 830 -5.05 5.80 14.88
N ASP A 831 -4.88 4.82 15.79
CA ASP A 831 -5.93 3.83 16.10
C ASP A 831 -6.48 3.21 14.81
N ALA A 832 -5.56 2.74 13.93
CA ALA A 832 -5.93 2.10 12.68
C ALA A 832 -6.85 0.90 12.93
N GLN A 833 -8.04 0.92 12.34
CA GLN A 833 -9.12 0.00 12.71
C GLN A 833 -9.07 -1.32 11.98
N CYS A 834 -8.49 -1.38 10.77
CA CYS A 834 -8.49 -2.62 9.99
C CYS A 834 -7.15 -2.88 9.32
N VAL A 835 -6.89 -4.16 9.03
CA VAL A 835 -5.81 -4.59 8.15
C VAL A 835 -6.34 -5.54 7.08
N MET A 836 -5.65 -5.59 5.94
CA MET A 836 -5.85 -6.63 4.93
C MET A 836 -4.64 -7.56 4.96
N THR A 837 -4.88 -8.85 5.27
CA THR A 837 -3.82 -9.85 5.32
C THR A 837 -3.32 -10.20 3.93
N ALA A 838 -2.01 -10.45 3.82
CA ALA A 838 -1.34 -10.68 2.55
C ALA A 838 -1.60 -12.07 1.97
N PHE A 839 -1.39 -12.21 0.67
CA PHE A 839 -1.46 -13.49 -0.04
C PHE A 839 -0.37 -14.49 0.37
N ASN A 840 0.83 -14.00 0.71
CA ASN A 840 2.01 -14.82 0.97
C ASN A 840 1.94 -15.52 2.33
N ARG A 841 2.82 -16.51 2.50
CA ARG A 841 3.11 -17.13 3.79
C ARG A 841 4.26 -16.41 4.48
N LEU A 842 4.22 -16.38 5.82
CA LEU A 842 5.37 -16.10 6.66
C LEU A 842 6.06 -17.44 6.91
N GLY A 843 7.16 -17.69 6.17
CA GLY A 843 7.77 -19.02 6.16
C GLY A 843 6.80 -20.10 5.67
N ALA A 844 6.39 -20.99 6.57
CA ALA A 844 5.51 -22.11 6.25
C ALA A 844 4.01 -21.75 6.29
N ILE A 845 3.61 -20.76 7.11
CA ILE A 845 2.20 -20.52 7.44
C ILE A 845 1.66 -19.30 6.69
N TRP A 846 0.50 -19.45 6.05
CA TRP A 846 -0.17 -18.32 5.39
C TRP A 846 -0.49 -17.18 6.37
N ALA A 847 -0.20 -15.93 5.98
CA ALA A 847 -0.38 -14.75 6.84
C ALA A 847 -1.79 -14.62 7.41
N GLY A 848 -2.83 -14.99 6.63
CA GLY A 848 -4.22 -14.97 7.05
C GLY A 848 -4.65 -16.09 8.01
N ALA A 849 -3.77 -17.06 8.29
CA ALA A 849 -4.04 -18.16 9.23
C ALA A 849 -2.94 -18.30 10.30
N TYR A 850 -2.09 -17.28 10.46
CA TYR A 850 -1.00 -17.29 11.42
C TYR A 850 -1.44 -16.65 12.76
N THR A 851 -1.78 -17.48 13.74
CA THR A 851 -2.33 -17.05 15.04
C THR A 851 -1.41 -16.07 15.76
N GLU A 852 -0.10 -16.36 15.80
CA GLU A 852 0.90 -15.54 16.47
C GLU A 852 1.01 -14.14 15.82
N LEU A 853 0.77 -14.05 14.50
CA LEU A 853 0.71 -12.77 13.79
C LEU A 853 -0.58 -12.01 14.12
N LEU A 854 -1.74 -12.67 13.97
CA LEU A 854 -3.05 -12.01 13.98
C LEU A 854 -3.64 -11.82 15.37
N THR A 855 -3.33 -12.71 16.29
CA THR A 855 -3.84 -12.66 17.66
C THR A 855 -2.78 -12.13 18.62
N ASP A 856 -1.59 -12.74 18.64
CA ASP A 856 -0.61 -12.42 19.68
C ASP A 856 0.10 -11.11 19.39
N TRP A 857 0.55 -10.90 18.16
CA TRP A 857 1.21 -9.64 17.78
C TRP A 857 0.20 -8.52 17.49
N LEU A 858 -0.72 -8.72 16.52
CA LEU A 858 -1.59 -7.65 16.01
C LEU A 858 -2.52 -7.10 17.11
N ARG A 859 -3.09 -7.99 17.93
CA ARG A 859 -3.99 -7.63 19.03
C ARG A 859 -3.25 -7.50 20.36
N GLY A 860 -2.36 -8.47 20.65
CA GLY A 860 -1.68 -8.57 21.94
C GLY A 860 -0.59 -7.52 22.11
N GLU A 861 0.28 -7.33 21.13
CA GLU A 861 1.41 -6.39 21.22
C GLU A 861 1.08 -5.02 20.60
N ALA A 862 0.58 -4.96 19.37
CA ALA A 862 0.28 -3.69 18.69
C ALA A 862 -1.02 -3.05 19.19
N GLY A 863 -2.04 -3.85 19.56
CA GLY A 863 -3.27 -3.37 20.20
C GLY A 863 -4.41 -2.99 19.25
N MET A 864 -4.43 -3.52 18.01
CA MET A 864 -5.51 -3.24 17.08
C MET A 864 -6.86 -3.77 17.58
N SER A 865 -7.86 -2.90 17.68
CA SER A 865 -9.20 -3.23 18.20
C SER A 865 -10.20 -3.67 17.14
N GLY A 866 -10.01 -3.26 15.89
CA GLY A 866 -10.91 -3.54 14.78
C GLY A 866 -10.65 -4.91 14.12
N PHE A 867 -11.07 -5.08 12.88
CA PHE A 867 -11.08 -6.38 12.21
C PHE A 867 -10.04 -6.52 11.10
N ALA A 868 -9.71 -7.77 10.77
CA ALA A 868 -8.86 -8.13 9.64
C ALA A 868 -9.69 -8.74 8.51
N VAL A 869 -9.35 -8.41 7.26
CA VAL A 869 -9.92 -9.04 6.05
C VAL A 869 -8.79 -9.71 5.29
N THR A 870 -9.06 -10.79 4.55
CA THR A 870 -8.05 -11.34 3.63
C THR A 870 -7.86 -10.41 2.42
N ASP A 871 -6.73 -10.47 1.72
CA ASP A 871 -6.71 -10.14 0.30
C ASP A 871 -7.64 -11.11 -0.46
N MET A 872 -7.91 -10.91 -1.75
CA MET A 872 -8.89 -11.69 -2.51
C MET A 872 -8.78 -13.19 -2.20
N TYR A 873 -9.84 -13.74 -1.61
CA TYR A 873 -9.85 -15.10 -1.09
C TYR A 873 -9.61 -16.13 -2.21
N ASP A 874 -8.52 -16.85 -2.11
CA ASP A 874 -8.18 -17.97 -2.99
C ASP A 874 -8.41 -19.30 -2.25
N GLY A 875 -9.53 -19.95 -2.50
CA GLY A 875 -9.88 -21.23 -1.88
C GLY A 875 -8.95 -22.39 -2.22
N THR A 876 -7.84 -22.19 -2.96
CA THR A 876 -6.86 -23.25 -3.22
C THR A 876 -5.96 -23.54 -2.02
N TYR A 877 -5.59 -22.49 -1.24
CA TYR A 877 -4.71 -22.62 -0.07
C TYR A 877 -5.20 -21.84 1.17
N MET A 878 -6.15 -20.93 1.00
CA MET A 878 -6.80 -20.23 2.09
C MET A 878 -7.97 -21.07 2.63
N VAL A 879 -8.03 -21.26 3.94
CA VAL A 879 -9.05 -22.08 4.60
C VAL A 879 -9.82 -21.23 5.60
N LYS A 880 -11.10 -20.97 5.30
CA LYS A 880 -11.95 -20.01 6.03
C LYS A 880 -12.01 -20.24 7.54
N VAL A 881 -12.15 -21.47 7.98
CA VAL A 881 -12.24 -21.77 9.41
C VAL A 881 -10.93 -21.53 10.14
N ASN A 882 -9.78 -21.82 9.48
CA ASN A 882 -8.44 -21.63 10.06
C ASN A 882 -8.14 -20.13 10.16
N GLU A 883 -8.50 -19.31 9.16
CA GLU A 883 -8.32 -17.86 9.21
C GLU A 883 -9.09 -17.23 10.37
N ILE A 884 -10.36 -17.61 10.57
CA ILE A 884 -11.21 -17.09 11.66
C ILE A 884 -10.63 -17.48 13.03
N VAL A 885 -10.17 -18.72 13.19
CA VAL A 885 -9.55 -19.19 14.44
C VAL A 885 -8.24 -18.47 14.72
N ALA A 886 -7.47 -18.17 13.69
CA ALA A 886 -6.23 -17.39 13.81
C ALA A 886 -6.45 -15.90 14.14
N GLY A 887 -7.65 -15.36 13.89
CA GLY A 887 -7.98 -13.96 14.15
C GLY A 887 -8.10 -13.07 12.92
N ASN A 888 -8.17 -13.69 11.72
CA ASN A 888 -8.61 -13.01 10.50
C ASN A 888 -10.13 -13.10 10.41
N ASP A 889 -10.80 -11.97 10.42
CA ASP A 889 -12.22 -11.90 10.75
C ASP A 889 -13.15 -12.09 9.55
N LEU A 890 -12.68 -11.77 8.34
CA LEU A 890 -13.47 -11.78 7.12
C LEU A 890 -12.67 -12.31 5.92
N PRO A 891 -13.21 -13.26 5.12
CA PRO A 891 -12.68 -13.57 3.79
C PRO A 891 -13.14 -12.51 2.77
N ASP A 892 -12.24 -12.00 1.93
CA ASP A 892 -12.59 -11.19 0.75
C ASP A 892 -13.00 -12.12 -0.42
N ASN A 893 -14.20 -12.70 -0.35
CA ASN A 893 -14.63 -13.82 -1.19
C ASN A 893 -15.63 -13.40 -2.27
N PHE A 894 -15.38 -13.81 -3.52
CA PHE A 894 -16.29 -13.60 -4.65
C PHE A 894 -17.57 -14.45 -4.59
N VAL A 895 -17.63 -15.47 -3.74
CA VAL A 895 -18.77 -16.42 -3.65
C VAL A 895 -19.66 -16.08 -2.47
N GLY A 896 -20.48 -15.05 -2.62
CA GLY A 896 -21.68 -14.77 -1.84
C GLY A 896 -21.67 -14.92 -0.30
N GLU A 897 -22.87 -14.88 0.29
CA GLU A 897 -23.11 -15.02 1.74
C GLU A 897 -23.23 -16.51 2.17
N ASP A 898 -22.53 -17.45 1.53
CA ASP A 898 -22.67 -18.87 1.92
C ASP A 898 -22.01 -19.13 3.27
N ILE A 899 -22.87 -19.44 4.24
CA ILE A 899 -22.48 -19.80 5.61
C ILE A 899 -22.49 -21.31 5.86
N SER A 900 -22.72 -22.14 4.83
CA SER A 900 -22.89 -23.60 5.00
C SER A 900 -21.67 -24.25 5.64
N GLU A 901 -20.47 -23.87 5.23
CA GLU A 901 -19.22 -24.35 5.80
C GLU A 901 -19.09 -24.01 7.31
N LEU A 902 -19.32 -22.74 7.66
CA LEU A 902 -19.24 -22.29 9.05
C LEU A 902 -20.33 -22.88 9.93
N LYS A 903 -21.53 -23.15 9.40
CA LYS A 903 -22.63 -23.79 10.13
C LYS A 903 -22.31 -25.20 10.61
N ASP A 904 -21.46 -25.92 9.89
CA ASP A 904 -21.01 -27.25 10.29
C ASP A 904 -20.28 -27.25 11.65
N TYR A 905 -19.72 -26.12 12.06
CA TYR A 905 -19.03 -25.94 13.35
C TYR A 905 -19.95 -25.46 14.47
N GLY A 906 -21.21 -25.15 14.17
CA GLY A 906 -22.21 -24.75 15.18
C GLY A 906 -22.65 -25.90 16.08
N PRO A 907 -23.44 -25.61 17.15
CA PRO A 907 -23.86 -26.60 18.14
C PRO A 907 -24.58 -27.82 17.56
N ASP A 908 -25.30 -27.67 16.45
CA ASP A 908 -26.05 -28.71 15.76
C ASP A 908 -25.35 -29.19 14.47
N GLY A 909 -24.15 -28.69 14.18
CA GLY A 909 -23.39 -28.97 12.96
C GLY A 909 -22.63 -30.31 13.02
N ALA A 910 -22.22 -30.79 11.85
CA ALA A 910 -21.51 -32.07 11.68
C ALA A 910 -20.08 -32.05 12.29
N LYS A 911 -19.46 -30.87 12.38
CA LYS A 911 -18.11 -30.61 12.91
C LYS A 911 -18.17 -29.74 14.15
N ALA A 912 -19.25 -29.84 14.96
CA ALA A 912 -19.50 -28.98 16.13
C ALA A 912 -18.24 -28.71 16.98
N ASN A 913 -17.86 -27.42 17.11
CA ASN A 913 -16.60 -27.02 17.78
C ASN A 913 -16.78 -25.70 18.55
N PRO A 914 -16.70 -25.72 19.89
CA PRO A 914 -16.90 -24.52 20.72
C PRO A 914 -15.78 -23.49 20.53
N MET A 915 -14.55 -23.88 20.19
CA MET A 915 -13.45 -22.97 19.92
C MET A 915 -13.75 -22.11 18.66
N VAL A 916 -14.19 -22.74 17.57
CA VAL A 916 -14.60 -22.05 16.35
C VAL A 916 -15.79 -21.11 16.63
N ALA A 917 -16.74 -21.53 17.47
CA ALA A 917 -17.86 -20.69 17.89
C ALA A 917 -17.41 -19.44 18.67
N GLN A 918 -16.44 -19.57 19.54
CA GLN A 918 -15.83 -18.43 20.27
C GLN A 918 -15.05 -17.52 19.34
N ALA A 919 -14.27 -18.07 18.41
CA ALA A 919 -13.56 -17.31 17.39
C ALA A 919 -14.53 -16.49 16.53
N LEU A 920 -15.60 -17.10 16.00
CA LEU A 920 -16.66 -16.41 15.25
C LEU A 920 -17.31 -15.28 16.08
N ARG A 921 -17.57 -15.51 17.36
CA ARG A 921 -18.13 -14.47 18.25
C ARG A 921 -17.17 -13.29 18.39
N THR A 922 -15.89 -13.56 18.54
CA THR A 922 -14.84 -12.53 18.65
C THR A 922 -14.71 -11.74 17.36
N SER A 923 -14.61 -12.42 16.24
CA SER A 923 -14.54 -11.81 14.89
C SER A 923 -15.77 -10.95 14.60
N ALA A 924 -16.98 -11.48 14.86
CA ALA A 924 -18.22 -10.71 14.70
C ALA A 924 -18.24 -9.45 15.58
N LYS A 925 -17.78 -9.53 16.84
CA LYS A 925 -17.67 -8.38 17.73
C LYS A 925 -16.77 -7.29 17.19
N ARG A 926 -15.57 -7.64 16.64
CA ARG A 926 -14.65 -6.70 16.02
C ARG A 926 -15.28 -5.98 14.83
N VAL A 927 -15.92 -6.72 13.93
CA VAL A 927 -16.63 -6.15 12.78
C VAL A 927 -17.74 -5.19 13.26
N LEU A 928 -18.55 -5.61 14.22
CA LEU A 928 -19.67 -4.80 14.74
C LEU A 928 -19.17 -3.53 15.45
N ASN A 929 -18.09 -3.63 16.23
CA ASN A 929 -17.49 -2.48 16.92
C ASN A 929 -16.94 -1.45 15.94
N THR A 930 -16.22 -1.88 14.89
CA THR A 930 -15.72 -0.97 13.85
C THR A 930 -16.88 -0.30 13.10
N VAL A 931 -17.86 -1.07 12.67
CA VAL A 931 -19.01 -0.53 11.90
C VAL A 931 -19.81 0.46 12.73
N VAL A 932 -20.11 0.16 14.02
CA VAL A 932 -20.94 1.04 14.84
C VAL A 932 -20.30 2.40 15.09
N ASN A 933 -18.97 2.45 15.14
CA ASN A 933 -18.20 3.68 15.34
C ASN A 933 -17.85 4.41 14.04
N SER A 934 -18.12 3.80 12.90
CA SER A 934 -17.88 4.38 11.58
C SER A 934 -19.07 5.22 11.05
N ARG A 935 -18.86 5.80 9.87
CA ARG A 935 -19.92 6.44 9.09
C ARG A 935 -20.90 5.44 8.46
N GLY A 936 -20.59 4.15 8.49
CA GLY A 936 -21.53 3.10 8.09
C GLY A 936 -22.86 3.16 8.82
N MET A 937 -22.91 3.83 9.97
CA MET A 937 -24.12 4.09 10.75
C MET A 937 -24.82 5.41 10.43
N ASP A 938 -24.36 6.19 9.46
CA ASP A 938 -25.05 7.43 9.06
C ASP A 938 -26.50 7.13 8.65
N GLY A 939 -27.43 7.92 9.14
CA GLY A 939 -28.87 7.73 8.95
C GLY A 939 -29.52 6.73 9.91
N ILE A 940 -28.76 6.09 10.80
CA ILE A 940 -29.28 5.11 11.74
C ILE A 940 -29.30 5.70 13.15
N SER A 941 -30.50 5.79 13.73
CA SER A 941 -30.75 6.16 15.12
C SER A 941 -31.44 5.00 15.86
N GLN A 942 -31.70 5.19 17.16
CA GLN A 942 -32.50 4.25 17.94
C GLN A 942 -33.92 4.04 17.40
N TYR A 943 -34.42 4.92 16.53
CA TYR A 943 -35.75 4.86 15.93
C TYR A 943 -35.75 4.31 14.51
N THR A 944 -34.63 3.97 13.97
CA THR A 944 -34.51 3.42 12.63
C THR A 944 -34.52 1.89 12.64
N ARG A 945 -34.93 1.33 11.53
CA ARG A 945 -34.83 -0.10 11.23
C ARG A 945 -34.21 -0.28 9.87
N VAL A 946 -33.32 -1.21 9.77
CA VAL A 946 -32.77 -1.64 8.49
C VAL A 946 -33.66 -2.75 7.94
N VAL A 947 -34.25 -2.52 6.78
CA VAL A 947 -35.16 -3.48 6.13
C VAL A 947 -34.62 -3.88 4.79
N ARG A 948 -34.83 -5.15 4.40
CA ARG A 948 -34.45 -5.62 3.07
C ARG A 948 -35.50 -5.22 2.03
N GLU A 949 -35.07 -4.60 0.94
CA GLU A 949 -35.91 -4.24 -0.20
C GLU A 949 -35.27 -4.75 -1.49
N ALA A 950 -36.06 -5.41 -2.35
CA ALA A 950 -35.50 -5.95 -3.59
C ALA A 950 -35.05 -4.80 -4.52
N THR A 951 -33.86 -4.90 -5.03
CA THR A 951 -33.30 -3.94 -5.97
C THR A 951 -34.01 -3.99 -7.33
N TRP A 952 -33.81 -2.96 -8.16
CA TRP A 952 -34.46 -2.90 -9.48
C TRP A 952 -34.11 -4.10 -10.38
N TRP A 953 -32.87 -4.61 -10.30
CA TRP A 953 -32.44 -5.74 -11.11
C TRP A 953 -33.09 -7.05 -10.61
N GLN A 954 -33.25 -7.24 -9.29
CA GLN A 954 -33.97 -8.35 -8.70
C GLN A 954 -35.45 -8.32 -9.09
N LEU A 955 -36.09 -7.14 -9.02
CA LEU A 955 -37.47 -6.96 -9.48
C LEU A 955 -37.62 -7.27 -10.98
N THR A 956 -36.67 -6.85 -11.81
CA THR A 956 -36.67 -7.13 -13.26
C THR A 956 -36.57 -8.63 -13.54
N LEU A 957 -35.64 -9.33 -12.86
CA LEU A 957 -35.49 -10.78 -12.98
C LEU A 957 -36.77 -11.51 -12.52
N ASN A 958 -37.36 -11.11 -11.41
CA ASN A 958 -38.60 -11.68 -10.88
C ASN A 958 -39.75 -11.48 -11.89
N ILE A 959 -39.94 -10.29 -12.44
CA ILE A 959 -40.95 -10.02 -13.45
C ILE A 959 -40.71 -10.87 -14.70
N ALA A 960 -39.48 -11.01 -15.16
CA ALA A 960 -39.13 -11.83 -16.32
C ALA A 960 -39.42 -13.33 -16.09
N GLN A 961 -39.11 -13.85 -14.89
CA GLN A 961 -39.44 -15.23 -14.50
C GLN A 961 -40.94 -15.48 -14.55
N TRP A 962 -41.75 -14.63 -13.93
CA TRP A 962 -43.18 -14.76 -13.90
C TRP A 962 -43.82 -14.66 -15.30
N ALA A 963 -43.36 -13.71 -16.11
CA ALA A 963 -43.84 -13.52 -17.47
C ALA A 963 -43.53 -14.74 -18.37
N LEU A 964 -42.30 -15.23 -18.35
CA LEU A 964 -41.88 -16.41 -19.12
C LEU A 964 -42.54 -17.69 -18.59
N GLY A 965 -42.68 -17.83 -17.28
CA GLY A 965 -43.43 -18.94 -16.67
C GLY A 965 -44.89 -18.99 -17.11
N ALA A 966 -45.57 -17.83 -17.12
CA ALA A 966 -46.96 -17.73 -17.61
C ALA A 966 -47.06 -18.05 -19.10
N LEU A 967 -46.14 -17.54 -19.94
CA LEU A 967 -46.09 -17.86 -21.37
C LEU A 967 -45.85 -19.34 -21.62
N THR A 968 -44.99 -19.99 -20.86
CA THR A 968 -44.71 -21.41 -20.93
C THR A 968 -45.93 -22.23 -20.54
N ALA A 969 -46.65 -21.86 -19.47
CA ALA A 969 -47.91 -22.50 -19.05
C ALA A 969 -48.98 -22.36 -20.12
N VAL A 970 -49.19 -21.19 -20.70
CA VAL A 970 -50.12 -20.99 -21.83
C VAL A 970 -49.74 -21.85 -23.04
N ALA A 971 -48.46 -21.87 -23.41
CA ALA A 971 -47.97 -22.71 -24.50
C ALA A 971 -48.21 -24.20 -24.25
N PHE A 972 -48.00 -24.67 -23.02
CA PHE A 972 -48.28 -26.04 -22.59
C PHE A 972 -49.77 -26.37 -22.73
N VAL A 973 -50.67 -25.51 -22.22
CA VAL A 973 -52.14 -25.70 -22.34
C VAL A 973 -52.53 -25.75 -23.82
N LEU A 974 -52.02 -24.90 -24.68
CA LEU A 974 -52.31 -24.88 -26.09
C LEU A 974 -51.86 -26.20 -26.80
N VAL A 975 -50.72 -26.77 -26.39
CA VAL A 975 -50.24 -28.06 -26.91
C VAL A 975 -51.14 -29.23 -26.41
N VAL A 976 -51.54 -29.20 -25.14
CA VAL A 976 -52.42 -30.22 -24.53
C VAL A 976 -53.84 -30.22 -25.16
N LEU A 977 -54.42 -29.04 -25.34
CA LEU A 977 -55.73 -28.90 -25.97
C LEU A 977 -55.74 -29.41 -27.42
N ASP A 978 -54.66 -29.21 -28.17
CA ASP A 978 -54.47 -29.77 -29.51
C ASP A 978 -54.32 -31.29 -29.45
N GLY A 979 -53.82 -31.85 -28.36
CA GLY A 979 -53.72 -33.29 -28.10
C GLY A 979 -55.11 -33.90 -27.87
N LYS A 980 -55.96 -33.29 -27.03
CA LYS A 980 -57.31 -33.74 -26.70
C LYS A 980 -58.30 -33.70 -27.89
N LYS A 981 -58.19 -32.68 -28.78
CA LYS A 981 -58.97 -32.59 -30.00
C LYS A 981 -58.73 -33.72 -30.97
N LYS A 982 -57.64 -34.48 -30.91
CA LYS A 982 -57.38 -35.65 -31.69
C LYS A 982 -57.91 -36.96 -31.07
N GLY A 983 -57.90 -37.02 -29.71
CA GLY A 983 -58.48 -38.18 -28.99
C GLY A 983 -60.02 -38.27 -29.12
N ALA A 984 -60.64 -37.15 -29.35
CA ALA A 984 -62.13 -37.13 -29.58
C ALA A 984 -62.55 -37.36 -31.06
N LYS A 985 -61.57 -37.51 -31.97
CA LYS A 985 -61.84 -37.82 -33.40
C LYS A 985 -61.30 -39.18 -33.82
N LYS A 986 -60.90 -40.02 -32.88
CA LYS A 986 -60.71 -41.45 -33.01
C LYS A 986 -61.83 -42.19 -32.24
#